data_88e44c9456ad867ad6896241e6e6601b
#
_entry.id   88e44c9456ad867ad6896241e6e6601b
#
_cell.length_a   1.000
_cell.length_b   1.000
_cell.length_c   1.000
_cell.angle_alpha   90.00
_cell.angle_beta   90.00
_cell.angle_gamma   90.00
#
_symmetry.space_group_name_H-M   'P 1'
#
loop_
_entity.id
_entity.type
_entity.pdbx_description
1 polymer ?
#
loop_
_entity_poly.entity_id
_entity_poly.type
_entity_poly.pdbx_seq_one_letter_code
_entity_poly.pdbx_strand_id
1 'polypeptide(L)'
;MTSSNTFSNAFQSAGNLIQGDNGGLKNVTSGDSRVDCFTNFNKDTTVENIREGITKMLAEVKINTSMEERGVAIADVFRLWCHKRHAREGEKEKLLSYRYFLELYNLFPKTCVEIARSNLFGSIGYWKDPLLMWGIINSMDMSDDARFNKYDMLIRSFRHSMNSQRVIDLRKLSEFIRPNKLGSISCNELEELLKSKSSNGDNVSVSYMGKYCVREKSNVNNELYWYIYKDGVLRREAHVSYFLRGSLRRKIVSSSGEKSYDEFPMSESVPFGARKDYRTLNARLNVVLNVPEVLACAKRFSDMNPDHFPSVFMKRNSKFLLNEKLKQRPSGCYEEEHGNRDPDDEGRVVLRQKMREMFRDPSKVNSGQVFPHEIACSAHQSSSTAHGEMQEALWESKIIDTREKLDEFRRKLVDEIGIESNSDIMVRKALTSGRFIGCADVSASMTWVGKYPNRPIDIGAGLTCFLSQIACDDYKDLALSFTNSPSVFNFKSGSVPMTVKERMSHIMRYSGGSTNYKGLHRAVLDICNSGNVSSEDIPVIVVFTDGEFDTMDTCLSGYTYTYGVGYTQDNTGNSVTKWKTIHGEIESMWVNAGYTKIPTIVYWNLNSNSNGVQSKCDYPGVQLLQGRSATMIKYILYGEAAEETTKEVDGVTVTTSSITPYETFRKTMEQEHFMDLENILRESTEGLLKYYV
;
A
#
# COMPACT_ATOMS: atom_id res chain seq x y z
N MET A 1 41.90 -9.01 23.21
CA MET A 1 41.46 -9.59 21.93
C MET A 1 41.01 -11.01 22.22
N THR A 2 39.73 -11.23 22.39
CA THR A 2 39.15 -12.57 22.58
C THR A 2 39.02 -13.17 21.18
N SER A 3 39.76 -14.22 20.88
CA SER A 3 39.61 -15.04 19.70
C SER A 3 38.16 -15.55 19.63
N SER A 4 37.36 -15.02 18.74
CA SER A 4 36.02 -15.57 18.49
C SER A 4 36.17 -17.00 18.00
N ASN A 5 35.67 -17.95 18.79
CA ASN A 5 35.72 -19.36 18.44
C ASN A 5 34.83 -19.55 17.16
N THR A 6 35.48 -19.78 16.02
CA THR A 6 34.84 -19.96 14.72
C THR A 6 33.75 -21.05 14.73
N PHE A 7 33.91 -22.11 15.52
CA PHE A 7 32.91 -23.16 15.68
C PHE A 7 31.67 -22.66 16.43
N SER A 8 31.83 -21.86 17.50
CA SER A 8 30.69 -21.28 18.23
C SER A 8 29.88 -20.34 17.36
N ASN A 9 30.53 -19.53 16.53
CA ASN A 9 29.84 -18.63 15.56
C ASN A 9 29.13 -19.42 14.48
N ALA A 10 29.75 -20.49 13.96
CA ALA A 10 29.10 -21.36 12.95
C ALA A 10 27.91 -22.11 13.56
N PHE A 11 28.02 -22.57 14.81
CA PHE A 11 26.92 -23.24 15.51
C PHE A 11 25.75 -22.29 15.81
N GLN A 12 26.04 -21.06 16.22
CA GLN A 12 25.00 -20.02 16.40
C GLN A 12 24.35 -19.64 15.07
N SER A 13 25.13 -19.54 14.00
CA SER A 13 24.60 -19.27 12.66
C SER A 13 23.67 -20.39 12.18
N ALA A 14 24.03 -21.64 12.40
CA ALA A 14 23.20 -22.79 12.06
C ALA A 14 21.88 -22.82 12.87
N GLY A 15 21.92 -22.44 14.16
CA GLY A 15 20.72 -22.34 15.01
C GLY A 15 19.78 -21.19 14.64
N ASN A 16 20.22 -20.25 13.79
CA ASN A 16 19.42 -19.12 13.30
C ASN A 16 18.78 -19.38 11.94
N LEU A 17 18.91 -20.60 11.41
CA LEU A 17 18.28 -21.00 10.14
C LEU A 17 17.04 -21.86 10.41
N ILE A 18 16.01 -21.64 9.61
CA ILE A 18 14.82 -22.50 9.55
C ILE A 18 14.63 -23.01 8.13
N GLN A 19 14.00 -24.16 8.04
CA GLN A 19 13.54 -24.71 6.77
C GLN A 19 12.17 -24.11 6.44
N GLY A 20 12.00 -23.54 5.27
CA GLY A 20 10.71 -23.12 4.73
C GLY A 20 9.85 -24.32 4.34
N ASP A 21 8.59 -24.08 4.01
CA ASP A 21 7.61 -25.12 3.66
C ASP A 21 8.06 -25.96 2.43
N ASN A 22 8.78 -25.36 1.51
CA ASN A 22 9.34 -26.02 0.32
C ASN A 22 10.78 -26.55 0.55
N GLY A 23 11.26 -26.50 1.79
CA GLY A 23 12.54 -27.12 2.20
C GLY A 23 13.76 -26.19 2.12
N GLY A 24 13.68 -25.06 1.44
CA GLY A 24 14.76 -24.07 1.35
C GLY A 24 15.11 -23.46 2.71
N LEU A 25 16.40 -23.22 2.96
CA LEU A 25 16.87 -22.61 4.21
C LEU A 25 16.80 -21.09 4.16
N LYS A 26 16.23 -20.50 5.18
CA LYS A 26 16.14 -19.05 5.37
C LYS A 26 16.47 -18.64 6.82
N ASN A 27 16.72 -17.36 7.07
CA ASN A 27 17.01 -16.88 8.42
C ASN A 27 15.71 -16.81 9.24
N VAL A 28 15.77 -17.18 10.53
CA VAL A 28 14.66 -17.03 11.49
C VAL A 28 14.27 -15.55 11.64
N THR A 29 15.27 -14.67 11.66
CA THR A 29 15.12 -13.20 11.80
C THR A 29 16.23 -12.52 11.02
N SER A 30 15.99 -11.29 10.57
CA SER A 30 17.01 -10.44 9.97
C SER A 30 18.11 -10.02 10.97
N GLY A 31 17.82 -10.11 12.25
CA GLY A 31 18.65 -9.60 13.34
C GLY A 31 18.23 -8.21 13.83
N ASP A 32 17.23 -7.60 13.23
CA ASP A 32 16.59 -6.35 13.67
C ASP A 32 15.06 -6.51 13.58
N SER A 33 14.36 -6.38 14.71
CA SER A 33 12.90 -6.58 14.76
C SER A 33 12.14 -5.55 13.96
N ARG A 34 12.70 -4.35 13.70
CA ARG A 34 12.05 -3.32 12.88
C ARG A 34 12.02 -3.74 11.42
N VAL A 35 13.15 -4.29 10.93
CA VAL A 35 13.26 -4.87 9.58
C VAL A 35 12.34 -6.07 9.44
N ASP A 36 12.28 -6.95 10.45
CA ASP A 36 11.39 -8.12 10.47
C ASP A 36 9.92 -7.69 10.39
N CYS A 37 9.49 -6.69 11.18
CA CYS A 37 8.13 -6.17 11.16
C CYS A 37 7.81 -5.42 9.86
N PHE A 38 8.78 -4.67 9.33
CA PHE A 38 8.64 -3.98 8.05
C PHE A 38 8.38 -4.98 6.92
N THR A 39 9.10 -6.10 6.90
CA THR A 39 9.06 -7.12 5.84
C THR A 39 7.91 -8.11 5.98
N ASN A 40 7.45 -8.41 7.23
CA ASN A 40 6.50 -9.49 7.46
C ASN A 40 5.09 -9.02 7.84
N PHE A 41 4.90 -7.77 8.28
CA PHE A 41 3.57 -7.29 8.65
C PHE A 41 2.72 -6.93 7.43
N ASN A 42 1.61 -7.61 7.24
CA ASN A 42 0.65 -7.36 6.16
C ASN A 42 -0.81 -7.53 6.60
N LYS A 43 -1.75 -7.52 5.64
CA LYS A 43 -3.19 -7.57 5.89
C LYS A 43 -3.67 -8.77 6.73
N ASP A 44 -2.95 -9.88 6.69
CA ASP A 44 -3.34 -11.13 7.33
C ASP A 44 -2.65 -11.33 8.70
N THR A 45 -1.68 -10.45 9.06
CA THR A 45 -0.98 -10.50 10.35
C THR A 45 -1.97 -10.42 11.51
N THR A 46 -1.88 -11.37 12.44
CA THR A 46 -2.76 -11.43 13.61
C THR A 46 -2.44 -10.32 14.61
N VAL A 47 -3.38 -10.04 15.51
CA VAL A 47 -3.18 -9.04 16.57
C VAL A 47 -2.06 -9.46 17.52
N GLU A 48 -1.95 -10.76 17.79
CA GLU A 48 -0.92 -11.36 18.62
C GLU A 48 0.48 -11.12 18.02
N ASN A 49 0.63 -11.38 16.73
CA ASN A 49 1.91 -11.17 16.02
C ASN A 49 2.27 -9.67 15.96
N ILE A 50 1.29 -8.78 15.77
CA ILE A 50 1.51 -7.33 15.83
C ILE A 50 2.02 -6.93 17.21
N ARG A 51 1.37 -7.40 18.27
CA ARG A 51 1.74 -7.10 19.66
C ARG A 51 3.16 -7.62 19.97
N GLU A 52 3.45 -8.85 19.57
CA GLU A 52 4.76 -9.46 19.76
C GLU A 52 5.84 -8.67 19.02
N GLY A 53 5.61 -8.30 17.75
CA GLY A 53 6.54 -7.52 16.97
C GLY A 53 6.81 -6.14 17.58
N ILE A 54 5.78 -5.40 18.00
CA ILE A 54 5.93 -4.11 18.69
C ILE A 54 6.74 -4.30 19.97
N THR A 55 6.46 -5.35 20.75
CA THR A 55 7.16 -5.64 22.00
C THR A 55 8.63 -5.93 21.73
N LYS A 56 8.96 -6.71 20.69
CA LYS A 56 10.35 -6.99 20.30
C LYS A 56 11.07 -5.71 19.86
N MET A 57 10.45 -4.89 19.00
CA MET A 57 11.04 -3.61 18.59
C MET A 57 11.36 -2.71 19.78
N LEU A 58 10.50 -2.65 20.79
CA LEU A 58 10.72 -1.85 21.99
C LEU A 58 11.76 -2.49 22.93
N ALA A 59 11.86 -3.81 23.00
CA ALA A 59 12.80 -4.54 23.85
C ALA A 59 14.24 -4.48 23.33
N GLU A 60 14.44 -4.35 22.02
CA GLU A 60 15.76 -4.17 21.40
C GLU A 60 16.40 -2.82 21.76
N VAL A 61 15.63 -1.87 22.25
CA VAL A 61 16.11 -0.61 22.81
C VAL A 61 16.81 -0.91 24.14
N LYS A 62 18.06 -1.38 24.07
CA LYS A 62 18.85 -1.81 25.22
C LYS A 62 19.06 -0.67 26.23
N ILE A 63 19.22 -1.05 27.49
CA ILE A 63 19.46 -0.13 28.62
C ILE A 63 20.69 0.78 28.39
N ASN A 64 21.63 0.36 27.57
CA ASN A 64 22.87 1.08 27.26
C ASN A 64 22.83 1.93 25.98
N THR A 65 21.67 2.06 25.31
CA THR A 65 21.53 2.99 24.16
C THR A 65 21.35 4.42 24.65
N SER A 66 21.78 5.38 23.83
CA SER A 66 21.57 6.80 24.10
C SER A 66 20.09 7.13 24.19
N MET A 67 19.74 8.24 24.81
CA MET A 67 18.34 8.72 24.85
C MET A 67 17.80 8.98 23.44
N GLU A 68 18.66 9.48 22.55
CA GLU A 68 18.36 9.74 21.15
C GLU A 68 18.01 8.45 20.39
N GLU A 69 18.84 7.41 20.49
CA GLU A 69 18.59 6.10 19.86
C GLU A 69 17.26 5.48 20.34
N ARG A 70 16.93 5.65 21.62
CA ARG A 70 15.63 5.22 22.17
C ARG A 70 14.48 6.00 21.56
N GLY A 71 14.63 7.31 21.39
CA GLY A 71 13.65 8.17 20.74
C GLY A 71 13.40 7.74 19.30
N VAL A 72 14.46 7.49 18.55
CA VAL A 72 14.40 6.99 17.17
C VAL A 72 13.66 5.65 17.11
N ALA A 73 13.99 4.70 18.00
CA ALA A 73 13.34 3.38 17.98
C ALA A 73 11.84 3.42 18.31
N ILE A 74 11.43 4.28 19.26
CA ILE A 74 10.00 4.49 19.55
C ILE A 74 9.31 5.17 18.36
N ALA A 75 9.96 6.16 17.74
CA ALA A 75 9.44 6.80 16.54
C ALA A 75 9.26 5.81 15.39
N ASP A 76 10.21 4.90 15.20
CA ASP A 76 10.13 3.89 14.14
C ASP A 76 8.90 2.98 14.28
N VAL A 77 8.47 2.68 15.51
CA VAL A 77 7.24 1.91 15.76
C VAL A 77 6.01 2.67 15.23
N PHE A 78 5.95 3.99 15.44
CA PHE A 78 4.86 4.83 14.92
C PHE A 78 5.01 5.11 13.41
N ARG A 79 6.24 5.33 12.93
CA ARG A 79 6.51 5.51 11.48
C ARG A 79 6.11 4.27 10.69
N LEU A 80 6.40 3.07 11.21
CA LEU A 80 6.01 1.81 10.58
C LEU A 80 4.47 1.70 10.50
N TRP A 81 3.74 2.03 11.57
CA TRP A 81 2.29 2.12 11.53
C TRP A 81 1.80 3.09 10.44
N CYS A 82 2.38 4.30 10.41
CA CYS A 82 2.04 5.32 9.43
C CYS A 82 2.33 4.85 8.00
N HIS A 83 3.50 4.26 7.76
CA HIS A 83 3.90 3.68 6.47
C HIS A 83 2.92 2.61 5.99
N LYS A 84 2.54 1.67 6.85
CA LYS A 84 1.55 0.63 6.52
C LYS A 84 0.20 1.24 6.12
N ARG A 85 -0.19 2.38 6.72
CA ARG A 85 -1.46 3.06 6.42
C ARG A 85 -1.39 4.03 5.26
N HIS A 86 -0.28 4.73 5.06
CA HIS A 86 -0.21 5.89 4.18
C HIS A 86 -0.76 5.59 2.76
N ALA A 87 -1.85 6.33 2.40
CA ALA A 87 -2.62 6.03 1.19
C ALA A 87 -1.95 6.49 -0.12
N ARG A 88 -0.93 7.36 -0.04
CA ARG A 88 -0.20 7.90 -1.19
C ARG A 88 1.22 7.39 -1.24
N GLU A 89 1.95 7.42 -0.13
CA GLU A 89 3.39 7.18 -0.04
C GLU A 89 3.77 5.84 0.63
N GLY A 90 2.80 5.09 1.16
CA GLY A 90 3.02 3.83 1.86
C GLY A 90 2.35 2.63 1.21
N GLU A 91 2.15 1.59 2.01
CA GLU A 91 1.62 0.30 1.56
C GLU A 91 0.10 0.27 1.38
N LYS A 92 -0.65 1.23 1.94
CA LYS A 92 -2.13 1.34 1.86
C LYS A 92 -2.89 0.23 2.59
N GLU A 93 -2.24 -0.46 3.54
CA GLU A 93 -2.82 -1.57 4.29
C GLU A 93 -3.76 -1.06 5.40
N LYS A 94 -5.07 -1.17 5.17
CA LYS A 94 -6.09 -0.60 6.08
C LYS A 94 -6.26 -1.42 7.35
N LEU A 95 -6.64 -2.69 7.21
CA LEU A 95 -7.00 -3.52 8.37
C LEU A 95 -5.80 -3.75 9.29
N LEU A 96 -4.64 -4.00 8.72
CA LEU A 96 -3.39 -4.11 9.46
C LEU A 96 -3.14 -2.84 10.28
N SER A 97 -3.17 -1.67 9.64
CA SER A 97 -2.86 -0.42 10.33
C SER A 97 -3.88 -0.05 11.41
N TYR A 98 -5.15 -0.46 11.27
CA TYR A 98 -6.13 -0.25 12.34
C TYR A 98 -5.84 -1.13 13.55
N ARG A 99 -5.52 -2.41 13.34
CA ARG A 99 -5.09 -3.34 14.40
C ARG A 99 -3.81 -2.86 15.06
N TYR A 100 -2.84 -2.44 14.25
CA TYR A 100 -1.57 -1.91 14.74
C TYR A 100 -1.76 -0.67 15.60
N PHE A 101 -2.59 0.29 15.17
CA PHE A 101 -2.90 1.49 15.94
C PHE A 101 -3.57 1.19 17.29
N LEU A 102 -4.46 0.20 17.32
CA LEU A 102 -5.10 -0.22 18.56
C LEU A 102 -4.12 -0.91 19.52
N GLU A 103 -3.11 -1.61 19.03
CA GLU A 103 -2.02 -2.13 19.86
C GLU A 103 -1.08 -1.00 20.33
N LEU A 104 -0.79 0.00 19.51
CA LEU A 104 -0.09 1.21 19.95
C LEU A 104 -0.89 1.94 21.04
N TYR A 105 -2.20 2.03 20.92
CA TYR A 105 -3.07 2.62 21.93
C TYR A 105 -3.00 1.88 23.28
N ASN A 106 -2.79 0.57 23.28
CA ASN A 106 -2.59 -0.20 24.51
C ASN A 106 -1.30 0.19 25.24
N LEU A 107 -0.26 0.62 24.51
CA LEU A 107 1.06 0.95 25.04
C LEU A 107 1.25 2.45 25.27
N PHE A 108 0.74 3.27 24.35
CA PHE A 108 0.92 4.72 24.32
C PHE A 108 -0.45 5.44 24.19
N PRO A 109 -1.36 5.30 25.19
CA PRO A 109 -2.72 5.79 25.06
C PRO A 109 -2.81 7.31 24.86
N LYS A 110 -1.98 8.10 25.53
CA LYS A 110 -2.01 9.57 25.41
C LYS A 110 -1.54 10.02 24.04
N THR A 111 -0.43 9.51 23.54
CA THR A 111 0.09 9.79 22.19
C THR A 111 -0.92 9.41 21.11
N CYS A 112 -1.54 8.23 21.21
CA CYS A 112 -2.58 7.82 20.26
C CYS A 112 -3.83 8.70 20.33
N VAL A 113 -4.18 9.24 21.49
CA VAL A 113 -5.26 10.23 21.66
C VAL A 113 -4.91 11.54 20.95
N GLU A 114 -3.67 12.02 21.04
CA GLU A 114 -3.17 13.22 20.36
C GLU A 114 -3.17 13.01 18.84
N ILE A 115 -2.67 11.87 18.35
CA ILE A 115 -2.78 11.48 16.94
C ILE A 115 -4.24 11.45 16.48
N ALA A 116 -5.14 10.89 17.28
CA ALA A 116 -6.55 10.78 16.94
C ALA A 116 -7.27 12.15 16.94
N ARG A 117 -6.79 13.11 17.69
CA ARG A 117 -7.29 14.50 17.70
C ARG A 117 -6.78 15.33 16.53
N SER A 118 -5.61 15.01 16.02
CA SER A 118 -4.99 15.70 14.90
C SER A 118 -5.72 15.40 13.57
N ASN A 119 -5.28 16.08 12.51
CA ASN A 119 -5.75 15.80 11.15
C ASN A 119 -5.00 14.65 10.46
N LEU A 120 -4.10 13.94 11.17
CA LEU A 120 -3.21 12.96 10.59
C LEU A 120 -3.96 11.84 9.84
N PHE A 121 -5.09 11.34 10.36
CA PHE A 121 -5.89 10.34 9.65
C PHE A 121 -6.45 10.83 8.31
N GLY A 122 -6.70 12.14 8.18
CA GLY A 122 -7.14 12.73 6.92
C GLY A 122 -5.99 12.91 5.92
N SER A 123 -4.76 13.16 6.39
CA SER A 123 -3.57 13.36 5.53
C SER A 123 -2.96 12.02 5.08
N ILE A 124 -2.73 11.07 5.98
CA ILE A 124 -2.13 9.77 5.65
C ILE A 124 -3.12 8.76 5.08
N GLY A 125 -4.41 8.90 5.39
CA GLY A 125 -5.45 7.93 5.04
C GLY A 125 -6.72 8.55 4.51
N TYR A 126 -7.82 8.23 5.18
CA TYR A 126 -9.15 8.75 4.87
C TYR A 126 -9.91 9.13 6.15
N TRP A 127 -10.71 10.17 6.06
CA TRP A 127 -11.63 10.53 7.14
C TRP A 127 -12.62 9.43 7.57
N LYS A 128 -12.70 8.34 6.81
CA LYS A 128 -13.45 7.14 7.17
C LYS A 128 -12.71 6.20 8.12
N ASP A 129 -11.39 6.31 8.24
CA ASP A 129 -10.55 5.40 9.03
C ASP A 129 -10.92 5.40 10.51
N PRO A 130 -11.15 6.56 11.17
CA PRO A 130 -11.65 6.61 12.53
C PRO A 130 -12.96 5.82 12.74
N LEU A 131 -13.89 5.91 11.78
CA LEU A 131 -15.17 5.17 11.87
C LEU A 131 -14.98 3.66 11.73
N LEU A 132 -14.04 3.23 10.88
CA LEU A 132 -13.72 1.80 10.70
C LEU A 132 -13.03 1.23 11.94
N MET A 133 -12.11 1.97 12.55
CA MET A 133 -11.50 1.58 13.85
C MET A 133 -12.54 1.54 14.97
N TRP A 134 -13.44 2.51 15.02
CA TRP A 134 -14.56 2.49 15.95
C TRP A 134 -15.42 1.22 15.77
N GLY A 135 -15.70 0.81 14.51
CA GLY A 135 -16.39 -0.45 14.21
C GLY A 135 -15.64 -1.68 14.76
N ILE A 136 -14.32 -1.72 14.62
CA ILE A 136 -13.48 -2.79 15.19
C ILE A 136 -13.63 -2.81 16.72
N ILE A 137 -13.53 -1.66 17.39
CA ILE A 137 -13.69 -1.54 18.84
C ILE A 137 -15.07 -2.05 19.29
N ASN A 138 -16.14 -1.73 18.54
CA ASN A 138 -17.48 -2.22 18.85
C ASN A 138 -17.63 -3.75 18.69
N SER A 139 -16.85 -4.36 17.80
CA SER A 139 -16.88 -5.81 17.55
C SER A 139 -16.00 -6.64 18.49
N MET A 140 -15.19 -6.01 19.34
CA MET A 140 -14.34 -6.72 20.30
C MET A 140 -15.18 -7.45 21.34
N ASP A 141 -14.78 -8.66 21.71
CA ASP A 141 -15.39 -9.44 22.79
C ASP A 141 -14.97 -8.90 24.16
N MET A 142 -15.74 -7.94 24.66
CA MET A 142 -15.56 -7.31 25.97
C MET A 142 -16.86 -6.66 26.46
N SER A 143 -16.99 -6.54 27.79
CA SER A 143 -18.16 -5.88 28.38
C SER A 143 -18.25 -4.40 28.02
N ASP A 144 -19.44 -3.83 28.09
CA ASP A 144 -19.68 -2.42 27.77
C ASP A 144 -18.88 -1.48 28.69
N ASP A 145 -18.79 -1.78 29.99
CA ASP A 145 -17.98 -1.00 30.92
C ASP A 145 -16.49 -1.07 30.64
N ALA A 146 -15.96 -2.26 30.35
CA ALA A 146 -14.56 -2.43 29.98
C ALA A 146 -14.22 -1.68 28.69
N ARG A 147 -15.10 -1.75 27.68
CA ARG A 147 -14.95 -1.05 26.41
C ARG A 147 -14.98 0.46 26.59
N PHE A 148 -15.93 0.97 27.37
CA PHE A 148 -16.01 2.39 27.68
C PHE A 148 -14.76 2.88 28.41
N ASN A 149 -14.40 2.23 29.52
CA ASN A 149 -13.24 2.64 30.32
C ASN A 149 -11.95 2.65 29.51
N LYS A 150 -11.79 1.69 28.59
CA LYS A 150 -10.58 1.59 27.77
C LYS A 150 -10.53 2.59 26.62
N TYR A 151 -11.63 2.76 25.88
CA TYR A 151 -11.59 3.43 24.56
C TYR A 151 -12.33 4.78 24.51
N ASP A 152 -12.96 5.25 25.62
CA ASP A 152 -13.78 6.48 25.57
C ASP A 152 -12.98 7.71 25.13
N MET A 153 -11.75 7.87 25.63
CA MET A 153 -10.88 8.98 25.23
C MET A 153 -10.52 8.94 23.73
N LEU A 154 -10.26 7.76 23.20
CA LEU A 154 -9.94 7.57 21.79
C LEU A 154 -11.15 7.89 20.90
N ILE A 155 -12.32 7.36 21.23
CA ILE A 155 -13.56 7.60 20.48
C ILE A 155 -13.98 9.08 20.52
N ARG A 156 -13.81 9.73 21.66
CA ARG A 156 -14.01 11.20 21.78
C ARG A 156 -13.04 11.97 20.90
N SER A 157 -11.80 11.54 20.81
CA SER A 157 -10.78 12.17 19.97
C SER A 157 -11.07 12.03 18.49
N PHE A 158 -11.48 10.84 18.02
CA PHE A 158 -11.96 10.64 16.65
C PHE A 158 -13.15 11.56 16.32
N ARG A 159 -14.12 11.64 17.20
CA ARG A 159 -15.27 12.53 17.03
C ARG A 159 -14.83 14.00 16.98
N HIS A 160 -13.92 14.42 17.86
CA HIS A 160 -13.40 15.77 17.91
C HIS A 160 -12.71 16.13 16.59
N SER A 161 -11.74 15.36 16.15
CA SER A 161 -11.00 15.58 14.90
C SER A 161 -11.94 15.69 13.69
N MET A 162 -12.88 14.75 13.53
CA MET A 162 -13.85 14.77 12.42
C MET A 162 -14.75 16.01 12.45
N ASN A 163 -15.22 16.42 13.64
CA ASN A 163 -16.04 17.61 13.78
C ASN A 163 -15.23 18.89 13.54
N SER A 164 -14.03 18.99 14.06
CA SER A 164 -13.15 20.15 13.85
C SER A 164 -12.85 20.35 12.37
N GLN A 165 -12.52 19.29 11.64
CA GLN A 165 -12.31 19.40 10.19
C GLN A 165 -13.59 19.83 9.45
N ARG A 166 -14.73 19.26 9.83
CA ARG A 166 -16.03 19.67 9.27
C ARG A 166 -16.33 21.16 9.53
N VAL A 167 -16.00 21.67 10.69
CA VAL A 167 -16.12 23.10 11.03
C VAL A 167 -15.26 23.95 10.11
N ILE A 168 -13.98 23.57 9.94
CA ILE A 168 -13.04 24.26 9.04
C ILE A 168 -13.62 24.33 7.62
N ASP A 169 -14.11 23.21 7.11
CA ASP A 169 -14.69 23.13 5.75
C ASP A 169 -15.94 24.01 5.62
N LEU A 170 -16.81 24.02 6.62
CA LEU A 170 -18.01 24.86 6.64
C LEU A 170 -17.68 26.35 6.76
N ARG A 171 -16.64 26.73 7.50
CA ARG A 171 -16.16 28.12 7.56
C ARG A 171 -15.64 28.57 6.19
N LYS A 172 -14.76 27.82 5.56
CA LYS A 172 -14.26 28.10 4.21
C LYS A 172 -15.43 28.29 3.21
N LEU A 173 -16.42 27.40 3.27
CA LEU A 173 -17.58 27.52 2.41
C LEU A 173 -18.43 28.74 2.74
N SER A 174 -18.62 29.08 4.02
CA SER A 174 -19.36 30.27 4.46
C SER A 174 -18.70 31.56 3.98
N GLU A 175 -17.40 31.67 4.11
CA GLU A 175 -16.61 32.82 3.60
C GLU A 175 -16.74 32.94 2.07
N PHE A 176 -16.69 31.84 1.35
CA PHE A 176 -16.82 31.80 -0.11
C PHE A 176 -18.19 32.30 -0.60
N ILE A 177 -19.29 31.88 0.06
CA ILE A 177 -20.66 32.24 -0.38
C ILE A 177 -21.19 33.57 0.19
N ARG A 178 -20.51 34.20 1.06
CA ARG A 178 -20.84 35.33 1.97
C ARG A 178 -21.44 34.86 3.31
N PRO A 179 -21.06 35.53 4.41
CA PRO A 179 -21.65 35.29 5.73
C PRO A 179 -23.19 35.32 5.64
N ASN A 180 -23.86 34.48 6.39
CA ASN A 180 -25.32 34.40 6.56
C ASN A 180 -26.14 33.60 5.52
N LYS A 181 -25.58 33.14 4.39
CA LYS A 181 -26.35 32.36 3.40
C LYS A 181 -26.21 30.85 3.51
N LEU A 182 -25.19 30.32 4.20
CA LEU A 182 -24.89 28.87 4.23
C LEU A 182 -26.07 27.99 4.67
N GLY A 183 -26.83 28.44 5.66
CA GLY A 183 -27.99 27.68 6.17
C GLY A 183 -29.26 27.79 5.32
N SER A 184 -29.36 28.79 4.45
CA SER A 184 -30.56 29.09 3.64
C SER A 184 -30.38 28.80 2.15
N ILE A 185 -29.15 28.83 1.61
CA ILE A 185 -28.89 28.52 0.19
C ILE A 185 -29.33 27.09 -0.15
N SER A 186 -30.03 26.91 -1.25
CA SER A 186 -30.33 25.57 -1.78
C SER A 186 -29.10 24.92 -2.41
N CYS A 187 -29.14 23.60 -2.65
CA CYS A 187 -28.05 22.92 -3.34
C CYS A 187 -27.90 23.41 -4.79
N ASN A 188 -29.00 23.69 -5.47
CA ASN A 188 -28.99 24.19 -6.87
C ASN A 188 -28.40 25.60 -6.95
N GLU A 189 -28.85 26.51 -6.09
CA GLU A 189 -28.28 27.88 -6.03
C GLU A 189 -26.77 27.86 -5.69
N LEU A 190 -26.34 26.93 -4.84
CA LEU A 190 -24.92 26.76 -4.52
C LEU A 190 -24.15 26.24 -5.75
N GLU A 191 -24.68 25.28 -6.50
CA GLU A 191 -24.06 24.79 -7.74
C GLU A 191 -23.91 25.89 -8.79
N GLU A 192 -24.93 26.69 -8.98
CA GLU A 192 -24.89 27.83 -9.90
C GLU A 192 -23.87 28.89 -9.47
N LEU A 193 -23.80 29.16 -8.17
CA LEU A 193 -22.80 30.08 -7.61
C LEU A 193 -21.37 29.55 -7.78
N LEU A 194 -21.15 28.27 -7.54
CA LEU A 194 -19.84 27.62 -7.75
C LEU A 194 -19.41 27.72 -9.21
N LYS A 195 -20.29 27.41 -10.15
CA LYS A 195 -20.03 27.54 -11.60
C LYS A 195 -19.69 28.98 -11.99
N SER A 196 -20.50 29.94 -11.55
CA SER A 196 -20.31 31.37 -11.85
C SER A 196 -18.98 31.90 -11.27
N LYS A 197 -18.61 31.52 -10.04
CA LYS A 197 -17.36 31.97 -9.43
C LYS A 197 -16.14 31.27 -10.02
N SER A 198 -16.24 29.98 -10.34
CA SER A 198 -15.17 29.22 -10.97
C SER A 198 -14.82 29.78 -12.36
N SER A 199 -15.79 30.26 -13.13
CA SER A 199 -15.52 30.95 -14.40
C SER A 199 -14.73 32.25 -14.24
N ASN A 200 -14.73 32.85 -13.04
CA ASN A 200 -13.96 34.02 -12.69
C ASN A 200 -12.64 33.70 -11.97
N GLY A 201 -12.27 32.42 -11.86
CA GLY A 201 -11.06 31.97 -11.18
C GLY A 201 -11.21 31.74 -9.68
N ASP A 202 -12.36 32.04 -9.09
CA ASP A 202 -12.61 31.86 -7.65
C ASP A 202 -13.06 30.42 -7.36
N ASN A 203 -12.25 29.69 -6.59
CA ASN A 203 -12.56 28.31 -6.20
C ASN A 203 -12.53 28.14 -4.67
N VAL A 204 -13.40 27.26 -4.15
CA VAL A 204 -13.36 26.82 -2.75
C VAL A 204 -12.94 25.37 -2.67
N SER A 205 -11.91 25.10 -1.87
CA SER A 205 -11.44 23.74 -1.59
C SER A 205 -11.83 23.33 -0.16
N VAL A 206 -12.55 22.24 -0.05
CA VAL A 206 -12.91 21.61 1.23
C VAL A 206 -12.37 20.18 1.27
N SER A 207 -12.18 19.67 2.48
CA SER A 207 -11.71 18.29 2.66
C SER A 207 -12.81 17.27 2.31
N TYR A 208 -12.41 16.02 2.06
CA TYR A 208 -13.36 14.93 1.85
C TYR A 208 -14.15 14.54 3.12
N MET A 209 -14.00 15.25 4.24
CA MET A 209 -14.76 15.02 5.47
C MET A 209 -16.27 15.07 5.20
N GLY A 210 -16.74 16.02 4.36
CA GLY A 210 -18.15 16.13 3.98
C GLY A 210 -18.74 14.86 3.37
N LYS A 211 -17.95 14.14 2.55
CA LYS A 211 -18.33 12.84 1.98
C LYS A 211 -18.43 11.74 3.06
N TYR A 212 -17.52 11.75 4.03
CA TYR A 212 -17.41 10.70 5.06
C TYR A 212 -18.10 11.05 6.38
N CYS A 213 -18.84 12.14 6.43
CA CYS A 213 -19.68 12.46 7.57
C CYS A 213 -20.58 11.30 7.97
N VAL A 214 -20.74 11.09 9.27
CA VAL A 214 -21.60 10.07 9.85
C VAL A 214 -23.06 10.24 9.35
N ARG A 215 -23.69 9.18 8.87
CA ARG A 215 -25.06 9.19 8.31
C ARG A 215 -25.93 8.12 8.92
N GLU A 216 -27.23 8.43 9.13
CA GLU A 216 -28.19 7.55 9.81
C GLU A 216 -28.49 6.22 9.12
N LYS A 217 -28.27 6.07 7.84
CA LYS A 217 -28.63 4.86 7.07
C LYS A 217 -27.48 4.34 6.22
N SER A 218 -26.25 4.49 6.70
CA SER A 218 -25.09 3.97 6.01
C SER A 218 -24.84 2.52 6.45
N ASN A 219 -24.65 1.59 5.51
CA ASN A 219 -24.34 0.19 5.80
C ASN A 219 -23.13 -0.02 6.70
N VAL A 220 -22.20 0.94 6.72
CA VAL A 220 -21.02 0.92 7.60
C VAL A 220 -21.34 1.35 9.02
N ASN A 221 -22.42 2.11 9.20
CA ASN A 221 -22.72 2.83 10.45
C ASN A 221 -23.93 2.28 11.20
N ASN A 222 -24.67 1.32 10.64
CA ASN A 222 -25.90 0.81 11.27
C ASN A 222 -25.62 0.09 12.61
N GLU A 223 -24.38 -0.36 12.82
CA GLU A 223 -23.99 -1.10 14.03
C GLU A 223 -23.09 -0.26 14.96
N LEU A 224 -22.72 0.97 14.56
CA LEU A 224 -21.90 1.81 15.41
C LEU A 224 -22.70 2.45 16.51
N TYR A 225 -22.24 2.26 17.72
CA TYR A 225 -22.80 2.90 18.93
C TYR A 225 -21.66 3.35 19.83
N TRP A 226 -21.98 4.25 20.78
CA TRP A 226 -21.09 4.56 21.89
C TRP A 226 -21.89 4.72 23.18
N TYR A 227 -21.21 5.03 24.24
CA TYR A 227 -21.79 5.03 25.55
C TYR A 227 -21.94 6.45 26.08
N ILE A 228 -23.00 6.67 26.82
CA ILE A 228 -23.28 7.88 27.59
C ILE A 228 -23.73 7.48 28.98
N TYR A 229 -23.37 8.30 29.97
CA TYR A 229 -24.02 8.22 31.29
C TYR A 229 -25.34 8.97 31.26
N LYS A 230 -26.42 8.28 31.66
CA LYS A 230 -27.73 8.85 31.85
C LYS A 230 -28.29 8.32 33.16
N ASP A 231 -28.61 9.24 34.08
CA ASP A 231 -29.11 8.91 35.43
C ASP A 231 -28.12 7.98 36.19
N GLY A 232 -26.81 8.19 36.04
CA GLY A 232 -25.75 7.39 36.65
C GLY A 232 -25.53 6.01 36.03
N VAL A 233 -26.27 5.65 34.97
CA VAL A 233 -26.16 4.35 34.27
C VAL A 233 -25.53 4.53 32.90
N LEU A 234 -24.58 3.65 32.57
CA LEU A 234 -23.96 3.60 31.24
C LEU A 234 -24.94 3.00 30.22
N ARG A 235 -25.26 3.75 29.19
CA ARG A 235 -26.23 3.34 28.14
C ARG A 235 -25.62 3.47 26.76
N ARG A 236 -25.96 2.54 25.88
CA ARG A 236 -25.59 2.60 24.45
C ARG A 236 -26.42 3.67 23.74
N GLU A 237 -25.76 4.50 22.97
CA GLU A 237 -26.39 5.50 22.12
C GLU A 237 -25.94 5.30 20.68
N ALA A 238 -26.85 5.39 19.71
CA ALA A 238 -26.52 5.29 18.30
C ALA A 238 -25.46 6.34 17.91
N HIS A 239 -24.49 5.96 17.11
CA HIS A 239 -23.33 6.78 16.73
C HIS A 239 -23.71 8.17 16.21
N VAL A 240 -24.79 8.32 15.43
CA VAL A 240 -25.24 9.63 14.92
C VAL A 240 -25.62 10.55 16.05
N SER A 241 -26.37 10.07 17.03
CA SER A 241 -26.76 10.85 18.20
C SER A 241 -25.52 11.24 19.04
N TYR A 242 -24.63 10.28 19.27
CA TYR A 242 -23.36 10.53 19.96
C TYR A 242 -22.50 11.57 19.24
N PHE A 243 -22.40 11.47 17.91
CA PHE A 243 -21.65 12.43 17.09
C PHE A 243 -22.26 13.84 17.15
N LEU A 244 -23.60 13.95 17.13
CA LEU A 244 -24.32 15.20 17.18
C LEU A 244 -24.22 15.94 18.52
N ARG A 245 -23.90 15.24 19.62
CA ARG A 245 -23.68 15.88 20.94
C ARG A 245 -22.49 16.85 20.93
N GLY A 246 -21.50 16.61 20.09
CA GLY A 246 -20.32 17.46 19.89
C GLY A 246 -20.29 18.19 18.55
N SER A 247 -21.39 18.22 17.81
CA SER A 247 -21.42 18.84 16.49
C SER A 247 -21.79 20.30 16.57
N LEU A 248 -21.42 21.04 15.52
CA LEU A 248 -21.77 22.43 15.30
C LEU A 248 -23.25 22.72 15.52
N ARG A 249 -23.48 23.74 16.29
CA ARG A 249 -24.78 24.40 16.42
C ARG A 249 -24.73 25.76 15.74
N ARG A 250 -25.85 26.14 15.17
CA ARG A 250 -26.10 27.49 14.75
C ARG A 250 -26.26 28.37 15.97
N LYS A 251 -25.33 29.29 16.21
CA LYS A 251 -25.49 30.33 17.23
C LYS A 251 -26.15 31.54 16.57
N ILE A 252 -27.26 32.00 17.11
CA ILE A 252 -27.84 33.29 16.72
C ILE A 252 -27.07 34.34 17.51
N VAL A 253 -26.30 35.18 16.85
CA VAL A 253 -25.66 36.32 17.47
C VAL A 253 -26.70 37.45 17.53
N SER A 254 -27.05 37.85 18.70
CA SER A 254 -28.29 38.56 19.06
C SER A 254 -28.45 40.00 18.59
N SER A 255 -27.42 40.69 18.09
CA SER A 255 -27.55 42.12 17.78
C SER A 255 -27.52 42.50 16.29
N SER A 256 -27.03 41.60 15.42
CA SER A 256 -26.91 41.91 13.99
C SER A 256 -27.60 40.86 13.06
N GLY A 257 -28.25 39.85 13.61
CA GLY A 257 -28.83 38.78 12.83
C GLY A 257 -27.81 37.82 12.22
N GLU A 258 -26.53 37.99 12.50
CA GLU A 258 -25.46 37.10 12.03
C GLU A 258 -25.53 35.75 12.70
N LYS A 259 -25.42 34.71 11.91
CA LYS A 259 -25.44 33.31 12.33
C LYS A 259 -24.03 32.76 12.22
N SER A 260 -23.36 32.61 13.36
CA SER A 260 -22.06 31.95 13.43
C SER A 260 -22.22 30.45 13.72
N TYR A 261 -21.24 29.65 13.29
CA TYR A 261 -21.17 28.22 13.57
C TYR A 261 -19.96 27.98 14.46
N ASP A 262 -20.20 27.65 15.72
CA ASP A 262 -19.15 27.33 16.67
C ASP A 262 -19.19 25.87 17.10
N GLU A 263 -18.06 25.33 17.52
CA GLU A 263 -17.98 24.02 18.15
C GLU A 263 -18.48 24.14 19.60
N PHE A 264 -19.45 23.29 19.97
CA PHE A 264 -19.97 23.26 21.32
C PHE A 264 -19.40 22.07 22.10
N PRO A 265 -19.13 22.25 23.40
CA PRO A 265 -18.79 21.13 24.27
C PRO A 265 -19.93 20.09 24.27
N MET A 266 -19.60 18.84 24.61
CA MET A 266 -20.58 17.78 24.70
C MET A 266 -21.79 18.19 25.57
N SER A 267 -22.96 18.13 24.98
CA SER A 267 -24.23 18.38 25.70
C SER A 267 -24.82 17.03 26.09
N GLU A 268 -25.47 16.98 27.26
CA GLU A 268 -26.20 15.80 27.74
C GLU A 268 -27.35 15.40 26.81
N SER A 269 -27.88 16.33 26.02
CA SER A 269 -28.98 16.07 25.09
C SER A 269 -28.60 16.52 23.66
N VAL A 270 -29.11 15.79 22.64
CA VAL A 270 -29.05 16.23 21.25
C VAL A 270 -30.04 17.39 21.07
N PRO A 271 -29.59 18.57 20.60
CA PRO A 271 -30.47 19.72 20.46
C PRO A 271 -31.59 19.49 19.45
N PHE A 272 -32.73 20.11 19.72
CA PHE A 272 -33.80 20.15 18.73
C PHE A 272 -33.34 20.73 17.40
N GLY A 273 -33.69 20.09 16.30
CA GLY A 273 -33.29 20.54 14.96
C GLY A 273 -31.84 20.17 14.53
N ALA A 274 -30.95 19.76 15.44
CA ALA A 274 -29.55 19.47 15.14
C ALA A 274 -29.36 18.44 14.00
N ARG A 275 -30.22 17.44 13.91
CA ARG A 275 -30.17 16.42 12.83
C ARG A 275 -30.51 17.03 11.47
N LYS A 276 -31.45 17.96 11.42
CA LYS A 276 -31.83 18.67 10.18
C LYS A 276 -30.69 19.55 9.74
N ASP A 277 -30.15 20.37 10.63
CA ASP A 277 -29.04 21.28 10.34
C ASP A 277 -27.79 20.52 9.90
N TYR A 278 -27.47 19.44 10.59
CA TYR A 278 -26.35 18.56 10.23
C TYR A 278 -26.49 18.02 8.80
N ARG A 279 -27.66 17.47 8.42
CA ARG A 279 -27.89 16.95 7.07
C ARG A 279 -27.83 18.06 6.02
N THR A 280 -28.44 19.21 6.33
CA THR A 280 -28.45 20.37 5.44
C THR A 280 -27.02 20.85 5.14
N LEU A 281 -26.20 21.04 6.16
CA LEU A 281 -24.82 21.52 6.00
C LEU A 281 -23.92 20.50 5.30
N ASN A 282 -24.08 19.20 5.61
CA ASN A 282 -23.32 18.16 4.93
C ASN A 282 -23.72 18.03 3.44
N ALA A 283 -24.99 18.29 3.09
CA ALA A 283 -25.40 18.32 1.68
C ALA A 283 -24.67 19.42 0.91
N ARG A 284 -24.43 20.60 1.52
CA ARG A 284 -23.66 21.70 0.89
C ARG A 284 -22.20 21.30 0.67
N LEU A 285 -21.56 20.66 1.63
CA LEU A 285 -20.19 20.15 1.47
C LEU A 285 -20.12 19.10 0.33
N ASN A 286 -21.11 18.22 0.22
CA ASN A 286 -21.15 17.24 -0.88
C ASN A 286 -21.36 17.89 -2.27
N VAL A 287 -22.06 19.02 -2.34
CA VAL A 287 -22.19 19.79 -3.58
C VAL A 287 -20.81 20.35 -3.98
N VAL A 288 -20.09 20.98 -3.04
CA VAL A 288 -18.73 21.50 -3.31
C VAL A 288 -17.78 20.39 -3.78
N LEU A 289 -17.86 19.22 -3.14
CA LEU A 289 -17.04 18.06 -3.48
C LEU A 289 -17.46 17.36 -4.79
N ASN A 290 -18.57 17.79 -5.39
CA ASN A 290 -19.13 17.16 -6.58
C ASN A 290 -19.16 15.62 -6.49
N VAL A 291 -19.71 15.12 -5.37
CA VAL A 291 -19.67 13.70 -5.04
C VAL A 291 -20.45 12.87 -6.06
N PRO A 292 -19.81 12.01 -6.86
CA PRO A 292 -20.46 11.32 -7.98
C PRO A 292 -21.59 10.38 -7.53
N GLU A 293 -21.51 9.81 -6.33
CA GLU A 293 -22.58 8.99 -5.76
C GLU A 293 -23.86 9.79 -5.50
N VAL A 294 -23.74 11.08 -5.19
CA VAL A 294 -24.89 11.97 -4.99
C VAL A 294 -25.59 12.26 -6.30
N LEU A 295 -24.82 12.57 -7.35
CA LEU A 295 -25.36 12.80 -8.72
C LEU A 295 -26.01 11.54 -9.28
N ALA A 296 -25.39 10.37 -9.07
CA ALA A 296 -25.94 9.09 -9.48
C ALA A 296 -27.28 8.78 -8.78
N CYS A 297 -27.38 9.01 -7.46
CA CYS A 297 -28.65 8.84 -6.72
C CYS A 297 -29.74 9.81 -7.17
N ALA A 298 -29.36 11.02 -7.63
CA ALA A 298 -30.28 12.01 -8.18
C ALA A 298 -30.62 11.78 -9.65
N LYS A 299 -30.09 10.72 -10.28
CA LYS A 299 -30.20 10.41 -11.72
C LYS A 299 -29.70 11.54 -12.64
N ARG A 300 -28.78 12.36 -12.16
CA ARG A 300 -28.17 13.48 -12.90
C ARG A 300 -26.89 13.01 -13.60
N PHE A 301 -27.02 12.03 -14.48
CA PHE A 301 -25.89 11.36 -15.12
C PHE A 301 -25.15 12.27 -16.12
N SER A 302 -25.88 13.11 -16.84
CA SER A 302 -25.31 14.10 -17.77
C SER A 302 -24.44 15.16 -17.06
N ASP A 303 -24.71 15.45 -15.78
CA ASP A 303 -23.96 16.43 -14.98
C ASP A 303 -22.67 15.84 -14.38
N MET A 304 -22.51 14.53 -14.44
CA MET A 304 -21.31 13.88 -13.93
C MET A 304 -20.11 14.19 -14.83
N ASN A 305 -19.00 14.62 -14.19
CA ASN A 305 -17.73 14.83 -14.87
C ASN A 305 -16.75 13.68 -14.54
N PRO A 306 -16.41 12.82 -15.51
CA PRO A 306 -15.51 11.70 -15.31
C PRO A 306 -14.11 12.08 -14.83
N ASP A 307 -13.55 13.25 -15.21
CA ASP A 307 -12.20 13.70 -14.84
C ASP A 307 -12.02 13.81 -13.33
N HIS A 308 -13.12 13.94 -12.58
CA HIS A 308 -13.11 14.03 -11.11
C HIS A 308 -13.48 12.71 -10.41
N PHE A 309 -13.64 11.61 -11.15
CA PHE A 309 -14.03 10.35 -10.52
C PHE A 309 -12.88 9.72 -9.76
N PRO A 310 -13.10 9.34 -8.47
CA PRO A 310 -12.14 8.52 -7.76
C PRO A 310 -11.97 7.15 -8.43
N SER A 311 -10.75 6.65 -8.55
CA SER A 311 -10.46 5.34 -9.17
C SER A 311 -11.27 4.19 -8.58
N VAL A 312 -11.45 4.15 -7.26
CA VAL A 312 -12.27 3.13 -6.60
C VAL A 312 -13.76 3.24 -6.96
N PHE A 313 -14.25 4.47 -7.18
CA PHE A 313 -15.62 4.69 -7.65
C PHE A 313 -15.78 4.14 -9.07
N MET A 314 -14.87 4.46 -9.98
CA MET A 314 -14.87 3.94 -11.36
C MET A 314 -14.82 2.40 -11.36
N LYS A 315 -13.90 1.79 -10.62
CA LYS A 315 -13.77 0.33 -10.53
C LYS A 315 -15.06 -0.34 -10.04
N ARG A 316 -15.68 0.17 -8.97
CA ARG A 316 -16.89 -0.43 -8.38
C ARG A 316 -18.14 -0.24 -9.21
N ASN A 317 -18.20 0.84 -9.98
CA ASN A 317 -19.38 1.24 -10.72
C ASN A 317 -19.20 1.13 -12.25
N SER A 318 -18.18 0.40 -12.72
CA SER A 318 -17.84 0.29 -14.15
C SER A 318 -19.03 -0.05 -15.04
N LYS A 319 -19.79 -1.09 -14.70
CA LYS A 319 -20.99 -1.52 -15.46
C LYS A 319 -22.05 -0.41 -15.56
N PHE A 320 -22.22 0.35 -14.49
CA PHE A 320 -23.15 1.47 -14.44
C PHE A 320 -22.64 2.65 -15.29
N LEU A 321 -21.36 3.03 -15.11
CA LEU A 321 -20.75 4.16 -15.79
C LEU A 321 -20.63 3.96 -17.31
N LEU A 322 -20.33 2.71 -17.71
CA LEU A 322 -20.21 2.36 -19.12
C LEU A 322 -21.56 2.03 -19.78
N ASN A 323 -22.66 2.04 -19.02
CA ASN A 323 -23.99 1.67 -19.52
C ASN A 323 -23.96 0.38 -20.36
N GLU A 324 -23.21 -0.64 -19.88
CA GLU A 324 -22.96 -1.87 -20.64
C GLU A 324 -24.13 -2.81 -20.61
N LYS A 325 -24.45 -3.36 -21.79
CA LYS A 325 -25.33 -4.50 -21.93
C LYS A 325 -24.49 -5.77 -22.10
N LEU A 326 -24.54 -6.63 -21.10
CA LEU A 326 -23.81 -7.88 -21.08
C LEU A 326 -24.79 -9.04 -21.21
N LYS A 327 -24.54 -9.94 -22.16
CA LYS A 327 -25.30 -11.20 -22.31
C LYS A 327 -24.52 -12.33 -21.68
N GLN A 328 -25.16 -13.06 -20.78
CA GLN A 328 -24.56 -14.29 -20.22
C GLN A 328 -24.70 -15.42 -21.22
N ARG A 329 -23.58 -16.07 -21.58
CA ARG A 329 -23.59 -17.28 -22.39
C ARG A 329 -23.97 -18.51 -21.53
N PRO A 330 -24.43 -19.61 -22.15
CA PRO A 330 -24.68 -20.87 -21.43
C PRO A 330 -23.46 -21.40 -20.68
N SER A 331 -22.24 -21.02 -21.09
CA SER A 331 -20.98 -21.31 -20.42
C SER A 331 -20.73 -20.54 -19.13
N GLY A 332 -21.65 -19.63 -18.74
CA GLY A 332 -21.48 -18.73 -17.58
C GLY A 332 -20.67 -17.47 -17.87
N CYS A 333 -19.99 -17.38 -19.00
CA CYS A 333 -19.24 -16.19 -19.41
C CYS A 333 -20.18 -15.08 -19.89
N TYR A 334 -19.74 -13.83 -19.72
CA TYR A 334 -20.45 -12.65 -20.23
C TYR A 334 -19.86 -12.20 -21.56
N GLU A 335 -20.71 -11.87 -22.48
CA GLU A 335 -20.38 -11.25 -23.77
C GLU A 335 -20.96 -9.85 -23.84
N GLU A 336 -20.23 -8.89 -24.44
CA GLU A 336 -20.76 -7.57 -24.71
C GLU A 336 -21.78 -7.67 -25.85
N GLU A 337 -23.02 -7.28 -25.56
CA GLU A 337 -23.98 -6.93 -26.61
C GLU A 337 -23.74 -5.48 -27.02
N HIS A 338 -23.48 -5.23 -28.30
CA HIS A 338 -23.28 -3.85 -28.81
C HIS A 338 -24.49 -2.98 -28.48
N GLY A 339 -24.24 -1.87 -27.80
CA GLY A 339 -25.27 -0.87 -27.47
C GLY A 339 -25.27 -0.48 -25.97
N ASN A 340 -26.21 0.41 -25.69
CA ASN A 340 -26.46 0.86 -24.32
C ASN A 340 -27.43 -0.10 -23.62
N ARG A 341 -27.18 -0.39 -22.34
CA ARG A 341 -28.08 -1.15 -21.47
C ARG A 341 -29.42 -0.43 -21.31
N ASP A 342 -29.36 0.89 -21.12
CA ASP A 342 -30.49 1.76 -20.99
C ASP A 342 -30.37 2.81 -22.11
N PRO A 343 -30.83 2.50 -23.33
CA PRO A 343 -30.71 3.40 -24.50
C PRO A 343 -31.62 4.62 -24.41
N ASP A 344 -32.76 4.52 -23.71
CA ASP A 344 -33.75 5.59 -23.56
C ASP A 344 -33.37 6.59 -22.45
N ASP A 345 -32.34 6.31 -21.65
CA ASP A 345 -31.78 7.24 -20.66
C ASP A 345 -30.66 8.06 -21.30
N GLU A 346 -31.02 9.20 -21.87
CA GLU A 346 -30.07 10.12 -22.53
C GLU A 346 -28.89 10.48 -21.59
N GLY A 347 -29.15 10.69 -20.30
CA GLY A 347 -28.10 11.02 -19.32
C GLY A 347 -27.06 9.93 -19.21
N ARG A 348 -27.44 8.66 -19.20
CA ARG A 348 -26.52 7.52 -19.16
C ARG A 348 -25.80 7.32 -20.49
N VAL A 349 -26.43 7.58 -21.60
CA VAL A 349 -25.80 7.55 -22.93
C VAL A 349 -24.71 8.62 -23.03
N VAL A 350 -25.01 9.85 -22.61
CA VAL A 350 -24.04 10.95 -22.55
C VAL A 350 -22.88 10.63 -21.59
N LEU A 351 -23.16 10.06 -20.39
CA LEU A 351 -22.13 9.68 -19.46
C LEU A 351 -21.16 8.64 -20.05
N ARG A 352 -21.71 7.59 -20.73
CA ARG A 352 -20.87 6.59 -21.43
C ARG A 352 -19.95 7.23 -22.45
N GLN A 353 -20.45 8.18 -23.24
CA GLN A 353 -19.63 8.89 -24.21
C GLN A 353 -18.52 9.69 -23.55
N LYS A 354 -18.82 10.46 -22.51
CA LYS A 354 -17.81 11.19 -21.71
C LYS A 354 -16.74 10.26 -21.12
N MET A 355 -17.15 9.09 -20.61
CA MET A 355 -16.21 8.09 -20.08
C MET A 355 -15.25 7.60 -21.18
N ARG A 356 -15.76 7.28 -22.37
CA ARG A 356 -14.91 6.82 -23.49
C ARG A 356 -14.00 7.93 -24.03
N GLU A 357 -14.45 9.17 -24.04
CA GLU A 357 -13.62 10.32 -24.38
C GLU A 357 -12.47 10.51 -23.39
N MET A 358 -12.75 10.40 -22.08
CA MET A 358 -11.72 10.46 -21.03
C MET A 358 -10.68 9.33 -21.17
N PHE A 359 -11.09 8.10 -21.55
CA PHE A 359 -10.15 6.99 -21.72
C PHE A 359 -9.14 7.18 -22.85
N ARG A 360 -9.41 8.07 -23.81
CA ARG A 360 -8.47 8.43 -24.87
C ARG A 360 -7.30 9.28 -24.38
N ASP A 361 -7.45 9.88 -23.20
CA ASP A 361 -6.42 10.67 -22.55
C ASP A 361 -6.16 10.15 -21.12
N PRO A 362 -5.24 9.17 -20.96
CA PRO A 362 -4.95 8.56 -19.67
C PRO A 362 -4.49 9.55 -18.60
N SER A 363 -3.98 10.72 -18.98
CA SER A 363 -3.55 11.76 -18.02
C SER A 363 -4.74 12.34 -17.22
N LYS A 364 -5.96 12.25 -17.74
CA LYS A 364 -7.20 12.68 -17.06
C LYS A 364 -7.79 11.60 -16.15
N VAL A 365 -7.33 10.37 -16.28
CA VAL A 365 -7.87 9.24 -15.54
C VAL A 365 -7.22 9.18 -14.16
N ASN A 366 -8.02 9.18 -13.11
CA ASN A 366 -7.50 9.03 -11.75
C ASN A 366 -7.28 7.55 -11.39
N SER A 367 -6.04 7.10 -11.31
CA SER A 367 -5.65 5.73 -10.96
C SER A 367 -5.08 5.59 -9.53
N GLY A 368 -4.94 6.68 -8.77
CA GLY A 368 -4.11 6.77 -7.56
C GLY A 368 -4.39 5.73 -6.46
N GLN A 369 -5.65 5.32 -6.28
CA GLN A 369 -6.06 4.45 -5.18
C GLN A 369 -6.29 2.98 -5.55
N VAL A 370 -6.17 2.62 -6.81
CA VAL A 370 -6.25 1.22 -7.27
C VAL A 370 -4.83 0.65 -7.38
N PHE A 371 -4.65 -0.59 -6.94
CA PHE A 371 -3.37 -1.27 -7.04
C PHE A 371 -3.13 -1.78 -8.48
N PRO A 372 -1.86 -1.85 -8.95
CA PRO A 372 -1.56 -2.36 -10.30
C PRO A 372 -2.16 -3.74 -10.57
N HIS A 373 -2.00 -4.69 -9.65
CA HIS A 373 -2.55 -6.05 -9.80
C HIS A 373 -4.08 -6.06 -9.91
N GLU A 374 -4.78 -5.15 -9.22
CA GLU A 374 -6.23 -5.07 -9.31
C GLU A 374 -6.70 -4.63 -10.71
N ILE A 375 -5.95 -3.72 -11.35
CA ILE A 375 -6.22 -3.29 -12.73
C ILE A 375 -5.91 -4.44 -13.68
N ALA A 376 -4.71 -5.04 -13.56
CA ALA A 376 -4.25 -6.12 -14.40
C ALA A 376 -5.18 -7.36 -14.36
N CYS A 377 -5.59 -7.76 -13.16
CA CYS A 377 -6.53 -8.87 -12.97
C CYS A 377 -7.92 -8.54 -13.54
N SER A 378 -8.38 -7.29 -13.38
CA SER A 378 -9.67 -6.86 -13.93
C SER A 378 -9.64 -6.84 -15.46
N ALA A 379 -8.53 -6.40 -16.06
CA ALA A 379 -8.31 -6.46 -17.51
C ALA A 379 -8.27 -7.91 -18.02
N HIS A 380 -7.53 -8.78 -17.32
CA HIS A 380 -7.38 -10.18 -17.67
C HIS A 380 -8.72 -10.94 -17.71
N GLN A 381 -9.62 -10.65 -16.77
CA GLN A 381 -10.98 -11.24 -16.74
C GLN A 381 -11.99 -10.52 -17.64
N SER A 382 -11.65 -9.38 -18.22
CA SER A 382 -12.61 -8.60 -18.99
C SER A 382 -12.98 -9.32 -20.29
N SER A 383 -14.28 -9.50 -20.49
CA SER A 383 -14.89 -9.95 -21.75
C SER A 383 -15.53 -8.80 -22.54
N SER A 384 -15.56 -7.59 -21.95
CA SER A 384 -16.16 -6.39 -22.53
C SER A 384 -15.08 -5.47 -23.10
N THR A 385 -15.27 -4.97 -24.32
CA THR A 385 -14.35 -4.03 -24.96
C THR A 385 -14.27 -2.71 -24.19
N ALA A 386 -15.41 -2.13 -23.81
CA ALA A 386 -15.43 -0.86 -23.08
C ALA A 386 -14.82 -0.98 -21.66
N HIS A 387 -15.04 -2.11 -20.99
CA HIS A 387 -14.39 -2.38 -19.71
C HIS A 387 -12.88 -2.59 -19.90
N GLY A 388 -12.46 -3.27 -20.97
CA GLY A 388 -11.06 -3.40 -21.36
C GLY A 388 -10.40 -2.04 -21.60
N GLU A 389 -11.03 -1.17 -22.41
CA GLU A 389 -10.58 0.21 -22.64
C GLU A 389 -10.38 0.98 -21.31
N MET A 390 -11.33 0.85 -20.39
CA MET A 390 -11.22 1.47 -19.06
C MET A 390 -10.04 0.94 -18.26
N GLN A 391 -9.77 -0.37 -18.28
CA GLN A 391 -8.65 -0.95 -17.54
C GLN A 391 -7.30 -0.53 -18.15
N GLU A 392 -7.18 -0.49 -19.47
CA GLU A 392 -5.97 0.01 -20.14
C GLU A 392 -5.75 1.50 -19.81
N ALA A 393 -6.79 2.34 -19.84
CA ALA A 393 -6.67 3.75 -19.48
C ALA A 393 -6.25 3.97 -18.01
N LEU A 394 -6.80 3.16 -17.08
CA LEU A 394 -6.39 3.16 -15.67
C LEU A 394 -4.95 2.70 -15.51
N TRP A 395 -4.52 1.72 -16.28
CA TRP A 395 -3.18 1.17 -16.27
C TRP A 395 -2.16 2.19 -16.77
N GLU A 396 -2.40 2.78 -17.93
CA GLU A 396 -1.53 3.80 -18.50
C GLU A 396 -1.45 5.04 -17.61
N SER A 397 -2.58 5.50 -17.06
CA SER A 397 -2.59 6.56 -16.05
C SER A 397 -1.71 6.22 -14.85
N LYS A 398 -1.74 4.97 -14.38
CA LYS A 398 -0.92 4.50 -13.27
C LYS A 398 0.57 4.49 -13.61
N ILE A 399 0.92 4.11 -14.85
CA ILE A 399 2.30 4.15 -15.35
C ILE A 399 2.80 5.60 -15.39
N ILE A 400 2.01 6.53 -15.93
CA ILE A 400 2.35 7.96 -16.00
C ILE A 400 2.60 8.51 -14.58
N ASP A 401 1.62 8.37 -13.67
CA ASP A 401 1.73 8.84 -12.27
C ASP A 401 2.97 8.27 -11.56
N THR A 402 3.28 6.97 -11.81
CA THR A 402 4.42 6.34 -11.18
C THR A 402 5.74 6.81 -11.77
N ARG A 403 5.84 6.98 -13.09
CA ARG A 403 7.04 7.51 -13.72
C ARG A 403 7.35 8.93 -13.26
N GLU A 404 6.35 9.81 -13.22
CA GLU A 404 6.52 11.18 -12.70
C GLU A 404 7.08 11.18 -11.27
N LYS A 405 6.56 10.32 -10.40
CA LYS A 405 7.05 10.17 -9.03
C LYS A 405 8.46 9.59 -8.95
N LEU A 406 8.80 8.64 -9.81
CA LEU A 406 10.15 8.10 -9.87
C LEU A 406 11.14 9.15 -10.38
N ASP A 407 10.76 9.98 -11.33
CA ASP A 407 11.60 11.06 -11.85
C ASP A 407 11.78 12.18 -10.80
N GLU A 408 10.74 12.48 -10.02
CA GLU A 408 10.86 13.37 -8.87
C GLU A 408 11.82 12.79 -7.81
N PHE A 409 11.67 11.49 -7.53
CA PHE A 409 12.51 10.78 -6.59
C PHE A 409 13.97 10.71 -7.03
N ARG A 410 14.24 10.46 -8.33
CA ARG A 410 15.60 10.52 -8.91
C ARG A 410 16.23 11.88 -8.72
N ARG A 411 15.50 12.96 -8.94
CA ARG A 411 16.00 14.33 -8.72
C ARG A 411 16.38 14.55 -7.27
N LYS A 412 15.54 14.16 -6.32
CA LYS A 412 15.85 14.25 -4.87
C LYS A 412 17.09 13.43 -4.51
N LEU A 413 17.22 12.20 -5.05
CA LEU A 413 18.40 11.36 -4.85
C LEU A 413 19.69 12.03 -5.37
N VAL A 414 19.64 12.66 -6.53
CA VAL A 414 20.78 13.41 -7.09
C VAL A 414 21.15 14.59 -6.21
N ASP A 415 20.16 15.32 -5.68
CA ASP A 415 20.38 16.44 -4.77
C ASP A 415 21.02 15.96 -3.45
N GLU A 416 20.54 14.86 -2.86
CA GLU A 416 21.13 14.23 -1.67
C GLU A 416 22.59 13.79 -1.91
N ILE A 417 22.85 13.06 -3.01
CA ILE A 417 24.20 12.59 -3.37
C ILE A 417 25.15 13.77 -3.65
N GLY A 418 24.66 14.79 -4.35
CA GLY A 418 25.47 15.98 -4.67
C GLY A 418 25.90 16.78 -3.45
N ILE A 419 25.15 16.72 -2.35
CA ILE A 419 25.48 17.36 -1.07
C ILE A 419 26.51 16.51 -0.30
N GLU A 420 26.39 15.19 -0.33
CA GLU A 420 27.18 14.26 0.48
C GLU A 420 28.49 13.80 -0.18
N SER A 421 28.56 13.78 -1.51
CA SER A 421 29.73 13.29 -2.24
C SER A 421 29.97 14.02 -3.55
N ASN A 422 31.26 14.27 -3.89
CA ASN A 422 31.69 14.80 -5.19
C ASN A 422 31.74 13.72 -6.30
N SER A 423 30.92 12.66 -6.22
CA SER A 423 31.02 11.52 -7.11
C SER A 423 30.07 11.65 -8.32
N ASP A 424 30.60 12.10 -9.44
CA ASP A 424 29.92 12.09 -10.76
C ASP A 424 29.34 10.72 -11.14
N ILE A 425 29.92 9.64 -10.63
CA ILE A 425 29.50 8.26 -10.89
C ILE A 425 28.17 7.95 -10.22
N MET A 426 28.00 8.33 -8.94
CA MET A 426 26.76 8.09 -8.21
C MET A 426 25.60 8.92 -8.74
N VAL A 427 25.87 10.17 -9.11
CA VAL A 427 24.88 11.03 -9.78
C VAL A 427 24.43 10.41 -11.09
N ARG A 428 25.34 9.88 -11.90
CA ARG A 428 24.99 9.17 -13.14
C ARG A 428 24.16 7.92 -12.86
N LYS A 429 24.54 7.10 -11.87
CA LYS A 429 23.77 5.92 -11.47
C LYS A 429 22.34 6.29 -11.05
N ALA A 430 22.17 7.35 -10.26
CA ALA A 430 20.84 7.83 -9.85
C ALA A 430 20.00 8.28 -11.05
N LEU A 431 20.59 9.03 -11.99
CA LEU A 431 19.91 9.52 -13.19
C LEU A 431 19.52 8.38 -14.16
N THR A 432 20.33 7.34 -14.27
CA THR A 432 20.09 6.19 -15.15
C THR A 432 19.40 5.03 -14.44
N SER A 433 18.94 5.22 -13.19
CA SER A 433 18.26 4.18 -12.42
C SER A 433 16.96 3.71 -13.07
N GLY A 434 16.55 2.50 -12.75
CA GLY A 434 15.45 1.81 -13.42
C GLY A 434 15.90 0.56 -14.20
N ARG A 435 17.15 0.11 -13.97
CA ARG A 435 17.77 -1.07 -14.56
C ARG A 435 17.40 -2.30 -13.76
N PHE A 436 16.13 -2.63 -13.71
CA PHE A 436 15.61 -3.76 -12.96
C PHE A 436 14.74 -4.66 -13.82
N ILE A 437 14.68 -5.93 -13.43
CA ILE A 437 13.82 -6.93 -14.05
C ILE A 437 12.89 -7.56 -13.01
N GLY A 438 11.60 -7.57 -13.29
CA GLY A 438 10.60 -8.21 -12.44
C GLY A 438 10.50 -9.71 -12.68
N CYS A 439 10.51 -10.48 -11.62
CA CYS A 439 10.44 -11.94 -11.63
C CYS A 439 9.23 -12.40 -10.77
N ALA A 440 8.20 -12.92 -11.43
CA ALA A 440 7.00 -13.42 -10.73
C ALA A 440 7.19 -14.88 -10.31
N ASP A 441 7.06 -15.15 -9.03
CA ASP A 441 6.79 -16.48 -8.53
C ASP A 441 5.34 -16.84 -8.87
N VAL A 442 5.15 -17.87 -9.67
CA VAL A 442 3.82 -18.36 -10.06
C VAL A 442 3.62 -19.83 -9.64
N SER A 443 4.33 -20.26 -8.60
CA SER A 443 4.22 -21.57 -7.99
C SER A 443 2.85 -21.81 -7.32
N ALA A 444 2.58 -23.05 -6.92
CA ALA A 444 1.30 -23.45 -6.34
C ALA A 444 1.02 -22.77 -5.00
N SER A 445 2.04 -22.58 -4.13
CA SER A 445 1.92 -21.92 -2.81
C SER A 445 1.34 -20.52 -2.94
N MET A 446 1.70 -19.80 -3.99
CA MET A 446 1.22 -18.46 -4.29
C MET A 446 -0.30 -18.35 -4.52
N THR A 447 -1.00 -19.48 -4.63
CA THR A 447 -2.47 -19.53 -4.84
C THR A 447 -3.26 -19.83 -3.58
N TRP A 448 -2.63 -20.31 -2.50
CA TRP A 448 -3.32 -20.88 -1.34
C TRP A 448 -3.90 -19.83 -0.38
N VAL A 449 -3.34 -18.66 -0.36
CA VAL A 449 -3.75 -17.59 0.55
C VAL A 449 -4.52 -16.51 -0.21
N GLY A 450 -5.62 -16.03 0.39
CA GLY A 450 -6.42 -14.95 -0.16
C GLY A 450 -7.44 -15.40 -1.20
N LYS A 451 -8.12 -14.42 -1.80
CA LYS A 451 -9.10 -14.61 -2.87
C LYS A 451 -8.75 -13.69 -4.03
N TYR A 452 -9.01 -14.17 -5.24
CA TYR A 452 -8.85 -13.34 -6.44
C TYR A 452 -9.53 -11.96 -6.27
N PRO A 453 -8.91 -10.87 -6.65
CA PRO A 453 -7.59 -10.68 -7.28
C PRO A 453 -6.44 -10.42 -6.27
N ASN A 454 -6.55 -10.87 -5.04
CA ASN A 454 -5.62 -10.56 -3.95
C ASN A 454 -4.83 -11.78 -3.44
N ARG A 455 -4.70 -12.83 -4.24
CA ARG A 455 -3.76 -13.92 -3.96
C ARG A 455 -2.33 -13.45 -4.26
N PRO A 456 -1.31 -13.96 -3.58
CA PRO A 456 0.08 -13.62 -3.87
C PRO A 456 0.44 -13.71 -5.36
N ILE A 457 0.00 -14.75 -6.05
CA ILE A 457 0.21 -14.93 -7.50
C ILE A 457 -0.40 -13.77 -8.33
N ASP A 458 -1.61 -13.31 -7.98
CA ASP A 458 -2.29 -12.22 -8.69
C ASP A 458 -1.52 -10.91 -8.52
N ILE A 459 -1.00 -10.69 -7.31
CA ILE A 459 -0.23 -9.49 -6.94
C ILE A 459 1.13 -9.53 -7.64
N GLY A 460 1.86 -10.65 -7.54
CA GLY A 460 3.18 -10.82 -8.15
C GLY A 460 3.15 -10.67 -9.66
N ALA A 461 2.23 -11.34 -10.34
CA ALA A 461 2.06 -11.22 -11.78
C ALA A 461 1.72 -9.78 -12.20
N GLY A 462 0.79 -9.12 -11.49
CA GLY A 462 0.40 -7.74 -11.76
C GLY A 462 1.54 -6.73 -11.54
N LEU A 463 2.31 -6.89 -10.45
CA LEU A 463 3.48 -6.04 -10.19
C LEU A 463 4.61 -6.28 -11.19
N THR A 464 4.83 -7.53 -11.61
CA THR A 464 5.82 -7.86 -12.66
C THR A 464 5.45 -7.21 -14.00
N CYS A 465 4.19 -7.29 -14.43
CA CYS A 465 3.71 -6.56 -15.61
C CYS A 465 3.94 -5.05 -15.47
N PHE A 466 3.70 -4.51 -14.28
CA PHE A 466 3.83 -3.09 -13.99
C PHE A 466 5.30 -2.65 -14.02
N LEU A 467 6.16 -3.39 -13.33
CA LEU A 467 7.58 -3.12 -13.26
C LEU A 467 8.23 -3.12 -14.65
N SER A 468 7.86 -4.08 -15.51
CA SER A 468 8.37 -4.16 -16.88
C SER A 468 8.08 -2.91 -17.72
N GLN A 469 7.03 -2.16 -17.43
CA GLN A 469 6.71 -0.94 -18.18
C GLN A 469 7.36 0.33 -17.64
N ILE A 470 7.71 0.35 -16.34
CA ILE A 470 8.37 1.52 -15.73
C ILE A 470 9.89 1.41 -15.69
N ALA A 471 10.45 0.26 -16.03
CA ALA A 471 11.89 0.07 -16.22
C ALA A 471 12.47 1.05 -17.27
N CYS A 472 13.77 1.30 -17.22
CA CYS A 472 14.46 2.08 -18.25
C CYS A 472 14.38 1.37 -19.60
N ASP A 473 14.68 2.09 -20.70
CA ASP A 473 14.41 1.64 -22.07
C ASP A 473 15.07 0.29 -22.42
N ASP A 474 16.25 0.00 -21.86
CA ASP A 474 16.98 -1.26 -22.10
C ASP A 474 16.30 -2.48 -21.48
N TYR A 475 15.56 -2.28 -20.38
CA TYR A 475 14.87 -3.34 -19.62
C TYR A 475 13.35 -3.28 -19.77
N LYS A 476 12.87 -2.30 -20.52
CA LYS A 476 11.44 -2.09 -20.72
C LYS A 476 10.81 -3.24 -21.49
N ASP A 477 9.65 -3.67 -21.03
CA ASP A 477 8.86 -4.77 -21.57
C ASP A 477 9.50 -6.16 -21.38
N LEU A 478 10.56 -6.26 -20.54
CA LEU A 478 11.17 -7.53 -20.16
C LEU A 478 10.68 -7.98 -18.78
N ALA A 479 10.47 -9.28 -18.64
CA ALA A 479 10.08 -9.90 -17.37
C ALA A 479 10.40 -11.39 -17.35
N LEU A 480 10.40 -11.98 -16.14
CA LEU A 480 10.48 -13.43 -15.95
C LEU A 480 9.35 -13.92 -15.06
N SER A 481 9.04 -15.19 -15.17
CA SER A 481 8.30 -15.93 -14.14
C SER A 481 8.97 -17.27 -13.90
N PHE A 482 8.72 -17.86 -12.74
CA PHE A 482 9.30 -19.16 -12.41
C PHE A 482 8.33 -20.00 -11.57
N THR A 483 8.41 -21.30 -11.86
CA THR A 483 7.81 -22.42 -11.13
C THR A 483 8.85 -23.53 -11.13
N ASN A 484 8.51 -24.72 -11.64
CA ASN A 484 9.47 -25.81 -11.92
C ASN A 484 10.54 -25.37 -12.93
N SER A 485 10.17 -24.51 -13.89
CA SER A 485 11.04 -23.96 -14.92
C SER A 485 10.80 -22.47 -15.09
N PRO A 486 11.84 -21.66 -15.31
CA PRO A 486 11.70 -20.24 -15.59
C PRO A 486 11.11 -20.01 -16.98
N SER A 487 10.38 -18.93 -17.12
CA SER A 487 9.87 -18.41 -18.40
C SER A 487 10.32 -16.98 -18.59
N VAL A 488 10.87 -16.65 -19.77
CA VAL A 488 11.36 -15.34 -20.15
C VAL A 488 10.34 -14.68 -21.06
N PHE A 489 9.99 -13.43 -20.80
CA PHE A 489 9.00 -12.67 -21.55
C PHE A 489 9.61 -11.43 -22.17
N ASN A 490 9.30 -11.21 -23.44
CA ASN A 490 9.37 -9.91 -24.08
C ASN A 490 7.93 -9.51 -24.45
N PHE A 491 7.42 -8.47 -23.80
CA PHE A 491 6.03 -8.00 -23.97
C PHE A 491 5.87 -7.06 -25.17
N LYS A 492 6.67 -7.29 -26.22
CA LYS A 492 6.52 -6.63 -27.51
C LYS A 492 6.17 -7.65 -28.59
N SER A 493 5.20 -7.35 -29.41
CA SER A 493 4.92 -8.07 -30.65
C SER A 493 5.40 -7.18 -31.81
N GLY A 494 6.66 -7.37 -32.22
CA GLY A 494 7.35 -6.47 -33.14
C GLY A 494 7.56 -5.09 -32.48
N SER A 495 7.01 -4.03 -33.04
CA SER A 495 7.10 -2.66 -32.49
C SER A 495 5.95 -2.29 -31.54
N VAL A 496 4.93 -3.14 -31.42
CA VAL A 496 3.71 -2.84 -30.64
C VAL A 496 3.82 -3.47 -29.25
N PRO A 497 3.70 -2.69 -28.17
CA PRO A 497 3.62 -3.22 -26.81
C PRO A 497 2.33 -4.02 -26.61
N MET A 498 2.42 -5.12 -25.85
CA MET A 498 1.25 -5.90 -25.44
C MET A 498 0.40 -5.11 -24.45
N THR A 499 -0.92 -5.28 -24.52
CA THR A 499 -1.89 -4.79 -23.54
C THR A 499 -1.66 -5.43 -22.17
N VAL A 500 -2.15 -4.79 -21.09
CA VAL A 500 -2.04 -5.37 -19.75
C VAL A 500 -2.71 -6.74 -19.64
N LYS A 501 -3.81 -6.94 -20.38
CA LYS A 501 -4.49 -8.24 -20.46
C LYS A 501 -3.60 -9.33 -21.06
N GLU A 502 -2.91 -9.03 -22.15
CA GLU A 502 -2.00 -9.98 -22.81
C GLU A 502 -0.80 -10.31 -21.92
N ARG A 503 -0.18 -9.30 -21.28
CA ARG A 503 0.94 -9.47 -20.33
C ARG A 503 0.56 -10.43 -19.19
N MET A 504 -0.59 -10.19 -18.54
CA MET A 504 -1.10 -11.06 -17.48
C MET A 504 -1.35 -12.49 -18.00
N SER A 505 -1.92 -12.63 -19.20
CA SER A 505 -2.15 -13.95 -19.80
C SER A 505 -0.86 -14.71 -20.07
N HIS A 506 0.21 -14.03 -20.45
CA HIS A 506 1.53 -14.64 -20.66
C HIS A 506 2.14 -15.13 -19.35
N ILE A 507 2.17 -14.31 -18.29
CA ILE A 507 2.74 -14.71 -16.99
C ILE A 507 1.93 -15.86 -16.38
N MET A 508 0.60 -15.78 -16.40
CA MET A 508 -0.27 -16.75 -15.74
C MET A 508 -0.42 -18.08 -16.48
N ARG A 509 0.07 -18.18 -17.72
CA ARG A 509 -0.07 -19.39 -18.55
C ARG A 509 0.55 -20.62 -17.92
N TYR A 510 1.65 -20.48 -17.21
CA TYR A 510 2.44 -21.58 -16.65
C TYR A 510 2.39 -21.61 -15.12
N SER A 511 1.29 -21.13 -14.52
CA SER A 511 1.13 -21.12 -13.08
C SER A 511 0.95 -22.52 -12.48
N GLY A 512 1.48 -22.71 -11.28
CA GLY A 512 1.46 -23.98 -10.54
C GLY A 512 2.82 -24.66 -10.48
N GLY A 513 2.92 -25.78 -9.75
CA GLY A 513 4.18 -26.51 -9.57
C GLY A 513 5.01 -26.03 -8.39
N SER A 514 6.31 -26.36 -8.38
CA SER A 514 7.26 -26.02 -7.33
C SER A 514 7.88 -24.63 -7.50
N THR A 515 8.78 -24.24 -6.59
CA THR A 515 9.39 -22.91 -6.56
C THR A 515 10.90 -22.99 -6.85
N ASN A 516 11.26 -23.28 -8.10
CA ASN A 516 12.65 -23.42 -8.55
C ASN A 516 13.35 -22.06 -8.70
N TYR A 517 13.72 -21.46 -7.58
CA TYR A 517 14.39 -20.17 -7.54
C TYR A 517 15.80 -20.19 -8.15
N LYS A 518 16.54 -21.29 -7.97
CA LYS A 518 17.85 -21.49 -8.62
C LYS A 518 17.72 -21.51 -10.15
N GLY A 519 16.68 -22.14 -10.66
CA GLY A 519 16.40 -22.14 -12.10
C GLY A 519 16.21 -20.72 -12.67
N LEU A 520 15.54 -19.84 -11.90
CA LEU A 520 15.39 -18.44 -12.28
C LEU A 520 16.76 -17.76 -12.48
N HIS A 521 17.66 -17.85 -11.50
CA HIS A 521 18.99 -17.23 -11.59
C HIS A 521 19.85 -17.86 -12.66
N ARG A 522 19.73 -19.16 -12.89
CA ARG A 522 20.40 -19.84 -14.01
C ARG A 522 19.94 -19.29 -15.35
N ALA A 523 18.63 -19.07 -15.54
CA ALA A 523 18.11 -18.47 -16.76
C ALA A 523 18.63 -17.04 -16.98
N VAL A 524 18.72 -16.23 -15.92
CA VAL A 524 19.31 -14.87 -16.01
C VAL A 524 20.81 -14.95 -16.39
N LEU A 525 21.56 -15.86 -15.75
CA LEU A 525 22.98 -16.10 -16.08
C LEU A 525 23.17 -16.57 -17.54
N ASP A 526 22.33 -17.47 -18.01
CA ASP A 526 22.39 -17.96 -19.40
C ASP A 526 22.13 -16.83 -20.40
N ILE A 527 21.21 -15.91 -20.09
CA ILE A 527 20.96 -14.70 -20.88
C ILE A 527 22.20 -13.80 -20.86
N CYS A 528 22.76 -13.53 -19.68
CA CYS A 528 23.94 -12.69 -19.52
C CYS A 528 25.14 -13.28 -20.26
N ASN A 529 25.40 -14.58 -20.15
CA ASN A 529 26.50 -15.26 -20.81
C ASN A 529 26.32 -15.26 -22.34
N SER A 530 25.10 -15.57 -22.82
CA SER A 530 24.80 -15.60 -24.26
C SER A 530 24.92 -14.22 -24.92
N GLY A 531 24.56 -13.18 -24.17
CA GLY A 531 24.63 -11.79 -24.62
C GLY A 531 25.97 -11.12 -24.36
N ASN A 532 26.94 -11.81 -23.75
CA ASN A 532 28.22 -11.19 -23.27
C ASN A 532 27.96 -9.93 -22.41
N VAL A 533 26.94 -9.99 -21.55
CA VAL A 533 26.55 -8.87 -20.67
C VAL A 533 27.67 -8.63 -19.67
N SER A 534 28.15 -7.39 -19.58
CA SER A 534 29.19 -7.01 -18.62
C SER A 534 28.65 -7.08 -17.18
N SER A 535 29.54 -7.26 -16.20
CA SER A 535 29.16 -7.23 -14.79
C SER A 535 28.46 -5.93 -14.37
N GLU A 536 28.74 -4.81 -15.06
CA GLU A 536 28.13 -3.50 -14.80
C GLU A 536 26.72 -3.36 -15.38
N ASP A 537 26.36 -4.20 -16.36
CA ASP A 537 25.07 -4.14 -17.04
C ASP A 537 24.06 -5.19 -16.53
N ILE A 538 24.39 -5.91 -15.45
CA ILE A 538 23.46 -6.84 -14.81
C ILE A 538 22.34 -6.04 -14.13
N PRO A 539 21.05 -6.37 -14.39
CA PRO A 539 19.93 -5.67 -13.76
C PRO A 539 19.79 -6.00 -12.28
N VAL A 540 19.15 -5.12 -11.52
CA VAL A 540 18.58 -5.48 -10.22
C VAL A 540 17.47 -6.50 -10.44
N ILE A 541 17.54 -7.62 -9.71
CA ILE A 541 16.57 -8.73 -9.82
C ILE A 541 15.50 -8.56 -8.75
N VAL A 542 14.28 -8.24 -9.17
CA VAL A 542 13.15 -8.02 -8.25
C VAL A 542 12.26 -9.26 -8.24
N VAL A 543 12.26 -9.99 -7.14
CA VAL A 543 11.56 -11.27 -6.99
C VAL A 543 10.29 -11.09 -6.19
N PHE A 544 9.15 -11.23 -6.83
CA PHE A 544 7.83 -11.21 -6.20
C PHE A 544 7.44 -12.63 -5.78
N THR A 545 7.46 -12.93 -4.49
CA THR A 545 7.34 -14.29 -3.96
C THR A 545 6.64 -14.31 -2.60
N ASP A 546 6.21 -15.50 -2.16
CA ASP A 546 5.80 -15.76 -0.78
C ASP A 546 6.97 -16.14 0.14
N GLY A 547 8.18 -16.20 -0.40
CA GLY A 547 9.40 -16.49 0.33
C GLY A 547 9.64 -17.98 0.60
N GLU A 548 8.86 -18.86 0.00
CA GLU A 548 8.96 -20.31 0.16
C GLU A 548 9.63 -20.95 -1.08
N PHE A 549 10.94 -21.15 -1.03
CA PHE A 549 11.75 -21.71 -2.11
C PHE A 549 12.03 -23.19 -1.92
N ASP A 550 12.17 -23.93 -3.02
CA ASP A 550 12.59 -25.34 -3.00
C ASP A 550 14.03 -25.47 -2.47
N THR A 551 14.36 -26.66 -1.93
CA THR A 551 15.75 -26.97 -1.61
C THR A 551 16.58 -26.99 -2.90
N MET A 552 17.81 -26.47 -2.82
CA MET A 552 18.69 -26.42 -3.99
C MET A 552 19.08 -27.83 -4.49
N ASP A 553 19.10 -28.83 -3.61
CA ASP A 553 19.45 -30.21 -3.93
C ASP A 553 18.32 -30.94 -4.69
N THR A 554 17.05 -30.60 -4.44
CA THR A 554 15.93 -31.18 -5.19
C THR A 554 15.89 -30.73 -6.63
N CYS A 555 16.52 -29.60 -6.96
CA CYS A 555 16.66 -29.12 -8.33
C CYS A 555 17.80 -29.79 -9.13
N LEU A 556 18.70 -30.52 -8.46
CA LEU A 556 19.86 -31.20 -9.06
C LEU A 556 19.67 -32.70 -9.23
N SER A 557 18.86 -33.34 -8.37
CA SER A 557 18.53 -34.74 -8.51
C SER A 557 17.30 -34.88 -9.44
N GLY A 558 17.48 -35.51 -10.56
CA GLY A 558 16.45 -35.74 -11.56
C GLY A 558 15.22 -36.43 -11.00
N TYR A 559 14.37 -35.67 -10.32
CA TYR A 559 13.03 -36.11 -10.04
C TYR A 559 12.23 -36.10 -11.35
N THR A 560 12.03 -37.27 -11.93
CA THR A 560 11.12 -37.43 -13.05
C THR A 560 9.72 -37.68 -12.48
N TYR A 561 8.82 -36.74 -12.66
CA TYR A 561 7.40 -36.97 -12.39
C TYR A 561 6.83 -37.89 -13.46
N THR A 562 6.42 -39.09 -13.09
CA THR A 562 5.69 -39.98 -13.96
C THR A 562 4.22 -40.02 -13.52
N TYR A 563 3.33 -39.64 -14.42
CA TYR A 563 1.89 -39.63 -14.18
C TYR A 563 1.41 -40.96 -13.66
N GLY A 564 0.87 -41.04 -12.45
CA GLY A 564 0.38 -42.26 -11.80
C GLY A 564 1.38 -42.96 -10.85
N VAL A 565 2.64 -42.53 -10.77
CA VAL A 565 3.68 -43.16 -9.92
C VAL A 565 4.27 -42.20 -8.87
N GLY A 566 4.06 -40.88 -9.02
CA GLY A 566 4.68 -39.89 -8.13
C GLY A 566 6.15 -39.62 -8.47
N TYR A 567 6.84 -38.89 -7.59
CA TYR A 567 8.25 -38.56 -7.75
C TYR A 567 9.13 -39.77 -7.40
N THR A 568 10.01 -40.19 -8.29
CA THR A 568 11.06 -41.16 -8.02
C THR A 568 12.40 -40.49 -7.88
N GLN A 569 13.10 -40.77 -6.77
CA GLN A 569 14.41 -40.21 -6.46
C GLN A 569 15.51 -41.11 -7.06
N ASP A 570 16.42 -40.50 -7.80
CA ASP A 570 17.65 -41.16 -8.22
C ASP A 570 18.71 -41.01 -7.12
N ASN A 571 19.01 -42.10 -6.44
CA ASN A 571 19.94 -42.16 -5.29
C ASN A 571 21.41 -42.17 -5.77
N THR A 572 21.94 -41.08 -6.23
CA THR A 572 23.38 -40.94 -6.42
C THR A 572 23.90 -39.68 -5.78
N GLY A 573 24.44 -39.84 -4.58
CA GLY A 573 25.45 -38.93 -4.09
C GLY A 573 25.19 -38.20 -2.76
N ASN A 574 26.12 -38.36 -1.88
CA ASN A 574 26.36 -37.74 -0.61
C ASN A 574 25.78 -36.31 -0.49
N SER A 575 24.66 -36.15 0.19
CA SER A 575 24.20 -34.83 0.64
C SER A 575 25.06 -34.41 1.83
N VAL A 576 26.12 -33.67 1.57
CA VAL A 576 26.69 -32.78 2.58
C VAL A 576 25.66 -31.68 2.78
N THR A 577 24.93 -31.71 3.88
CA THR A 577 24.03 -30.63 4.30
C THR A 577 24.84 -29.34 4.42
N LYS A 578 24.85 -28.53 3.34
CA LYS A 578 25.45 -27.21 3.37
C LYS A 578 24.50 -26.30 4.13
N TRP A 579 24.95 -25.80 5.26
CA TRP A 579 24.25 -24.80 6.09
C TRP A 579 24.30 -23.40 5.45
N LYS A 580 23.96 -23.30 4.15
CA LYS A 580 23.85 -22.04 3.44
C LYS A 580 22.38 -21.71 3.25
N THR A 581 22.05 -20.43 3.38
CA THR A 581 20.75 -19.92 2.96
C THR A 581 20.62 -20.02 1.43
N ILE A 582 19.41 -20.07 0.92
CA ILE A 582 19.15 -20.01 -0.53
C ILE A 582 19.85 -18.80 -1.17
N HIS A 583 19.81 -17.66 -0.50
CA HIS A 583 20.49 -16.46 -0.98
C HIS A 583 22.02 -16.70 -1.14
N GLY A 584 22.69 -17.26 -0.15
CA GLY A 584 24.12 -17.56 -0.21
C GLY A 584 24.47 -18.57 -1.31
N GLU A 585 23.58 -19.50 -1.63
CA GLU A 585 23.81 -20.44 -2.74
C GLU A 585 23.66 -19.75 -4.11
N ILE A 586 22.75 -18.79 -4.24
CA ILE A 586 22.62 -17.96 -5.45
C ILE A 586 23.88 -17.14 -5.69
N GLU A 587 24.44 -16.52 -4.65
CA GLU A 587 25.69 -15.77 -4.77
C GLU A 587 26.85 -16.66 -5.22
N SER A 588 26.96 -17.86 -4.63
CA SER A 588 27.94 -18.86 -5.08
C SER A 588 27.80 -19.21 -6.55
N MET A 589 26.56 -19.28 -7.05
CA MET A 589 26.29 -19.57 -8.47
C MET A 589 26.80 -18.47 -9.41
N TRP A 590 26.59 -17.20 -9.05
CA TRP A 590 27.10 -16.06 -9.82
C TRP A 590 28.65 -16.02 -9.85
N VAL A 591 29.29 -16.24 -8.69
CA VAL A 591 30.75 -16.35 -8.57
C VAL A 591 31.31 -17.48 -9.42
N ASN A 592 30.71 -18.67 -9.34
CA ASN A 592 31.11 -19.84 -10.12
C ASN A 592 30.94 -19.64 -11.63
N ALA A 593 30.04 -18.76 -12.05
CA ALA A 593 29.86 -18.38 -13.46
C ALA A 593 30.89 -17.33 -13.92
N GLY A 594 31.80 -16.86 -13.06
CA GLY A 594 32.89 -15.94 -13.39
C GLY A 594 32.55 -14.45 -13.25
N TYR A 595 31.40 -14.11 -12.68
CA TYR A 595 31.04 -12.72 -12.44
C TYR A 595 31.76 -12.16 -11.21
N THR A 596 32.37 -10.98 -11.37
CA THR A 596 33.06 -10.26 -10.27
C THR A 596 32.11 -9.32 -9.54
N LYS A 597 30.92 -9.08 -10.08
CA LYS A 597 29.85 -8.29 -9.47
C LYS A 597 28.60 -9.13 -9.37
N ILE A 598 28.02 -9.16 -8.17
CA ILE A 598 26.77 -9.87 -7.90
C ILE A 598 25.61 -8.88 -8.02
N PRO A 599 24.51 -9.25 -8.72
CA PRO A 599 23.36 -8.36 -8.84
C PRO A 599 22.72 -8.06 -7.49
N THR A 600 22.21 -6.85 -7.32
CA THR A 600 21.31 -6.54 -6.20
C THR A 600 20.03 -7.35 -6.34
N ILE A 601 19.63 -8.04 -5.26
CA ILE A 601 18.41 -8.85 -5.23
C ILE A 601 17.40 -8.18 -4.29
N VAL A 602 16.22 -7.93 -4.84
CA VAL A 602 15.08 -7.40 -4.06
C VAL A 602 14.10 -8.53 -3.83
N TYR A 603 13.99 -9.00 -2.60
CA TYR A 603 12.94 -9.91 -2.17
C TYR A 603 11.70 -9.13 -1.78
N TRP A 604 10.67 -9.20 -2.62
CA TRP A 604 9.41 -8.55 -2.37
C TRP A 604 8.38 -9.56 -1.86
N ASN A 605 8.20 -9.57 -0.55
CA ASN A 605 7.32 -10.52 0.12
C ASN A 605 5.84 -10.19 -0.12
N LEU A 606 5.08 -11.17 -0.58
CA LEU A 606 3.64 -11.08 -0.86
C LEU A 606 2.77 -11.89 0.11
N ASN A 607 3.40 -12.67 0.98
CA ASN A 607 2.71 -13.53 1.95
C ASN A 607 2.90 -13.03 3.39
N SER A 608 1.87 -13.21 4.20
CA SER A 608 1.86 -12.88 5.62
C SER A 608 2.41 -13.95 6.54
N ASN A 609 2.47 -15.18 6.05
CA ASN A 609 2.75 -16.35 6.89
C ASN A 609 4.18 -16.87 6.71
N SER A 610 5.05 -16.14 6.01
CA SER A 610 6.44 -16.57 5.89
C SER A 610 7.14 -16.46 7.25
N ASN A 611 7.50 -17.60 7.82
CA ASN A 611 8.36 -17.65 8.98
C ASN A 611 9.81 -17.41 8.54
N GLY A 612 10.41 -16.27 8.96
CA GLY A 612 11.78 -15.94 8.64
C GLY A 612 11.95 -15.02 7.42
N VAL A 613 13.18 -14.69 7.10
CA VAL A 613 13.60 -13.76 6.06
C VAL A 613 14.76 -14.31 5.23
N GLN A 614 14.90 -13.87 4.00
CA GLN A 614 15.89 -14.38 3.05
C GLN A 614 17.31 -13.90 3.37
N SER A 615 17.47 -12.78 4.08
CA SER A 615 18.78 -12.19 4.37
C SER A 615 18.82 -11.55 5.76
N LYS A 616 20.04 -11.33 6.28
CA LYS A 616 20.29 -10.53 7.48
C LYS A 616 20.14 -9.05 7.20
N CYS A 617 19.84 -8.26 8.25
CA CYS A 617 19.58 -6.83 8.12
C CYS A 617 20.80 -6.01 7.66
N ASP A 618 22.00 -6.49 7.93
CA ASP A 618 23.28 -5.86 7.60
C ASP A 618 23.95 -6.41 6.33
N TYR A 619 23.26 -7.29 5.60
CA TYR A 619 23.85 -7.98 4.45
C TYR A 619 23.78 -7.12 3.17
N PRO A 620 24.92 -6.76 2.55
CA PRO A 620 24.96 -5.86 1.40
C PRO A 620 24.47 -6.52 0.11
N GLY A 621 23.88 -5.73 -0.78
CA GLY A 621 23.35 -6.17 -2.07
C GLY A 621 21.96 -6.80 -1.99
N VAL A 622 21.27 -6.67 -0.85
CA VAL A 622 19.92 -7.20 -0.64
C VAL A 622 18.98 -6.11 -0.15
N GLN A 623 17.78 -6.08 -0.74
CA GLN A 623 16.67 -5.30 -0.24
C GLN A 623 15.50 -6.23 0.12
N LEU A 624 14.85 -5.96 1.25
CA LEU A 624 13.64 -6.65 1.68
C LEU A 624 12.47 -5.68 1.62
N LEU A 625 11.51 -5.95 0.75
CA LEU A 625 10.30 -5.15 0.56
C LEU A 625 9.05 -5.99 0.79
N GLN A 626 7.95 -5.31 1.07
CA GLN A 626 6.64 -5.92 1.23
C GLN A 626 5.53 -5.02 0.68
N GLY A 627 4.36 -5.60 0.49
CA GLY A 627 3.15 -4.86 0.17
C GLY A 627 2.74 -4.96 -1.29
N ARG A 628 1.64 -4.29 -1.62
CA ARG A 628 0.99 -4.36 -2.94
C ARG A 628 1.06 -3.04 -3.70
N SER A 629 1.67 -2.03 -3.09
CA SER A 629 1.67 -0.67 -3.62
C SER A 629 2.83 -0.45 -4.59
N ALA A 630 2.52 0.08 -5.77
CA ALA A 630 3.54 0.54 -6.72
C ALA A 630 4.48 1.62 -6.13
N THR A 631 4.05 2.32 -5.08
CA THR A 631 4.86 3.35 -4.41
C THR A 631 6.15 2.77 -3.81
N MET A 632 6.14 1.47 -3.47
CA MET A 632 7.32 0.78 -2.93
C MET A 632 8.46 0.66 -3.94
N ILE A 633 8.18 0.78 -5.24
CA ILE A 633 9.18 0.65 -6.32
C ILE A 633 10.26 1.73 -6.21
N LYS A 634 9.92 2.93 -5.73
CA LYS A 634 10.91 4.00 -5.51
C LYS A 634 12.07 3.57 -4.60
N TYR A 635 11.82 2.66 -3.65
CA TYR A 635 12.86 2.18 -2.74
C TYR A 635 13.89 1.25 -3.38
N ILE A 636 13.56 0.64 -4.54
CA ILE A 636 14.52 -0.14 -5.33
C ILE A 636 15.63 0.80 -5.85
N LEU A 637 15.29 2.04 -6.18
CA LEU A 637 16.24 3.02 -6.71
C LEU A 637 17.35 3.37 -5.71
N TYR A 638 17.11 3.27 -4.40
CA TYR A 638 18.17 3.43 -3.41
C TYR A 638 19.27 2.37 -3.56
N GLY A 639 18.90 1.12 -3.87
CA GLY A 639 19.86 0.04 -4.11
C GLY A 639 20.69 0.24 -5.38
N GLU A 640 20.07 0.81 -6.43
CA GLU A 640 20.78 1.11 -7.69
C GLU A 640 21.73 2.31 -7.55
N ALA A 641 21.34 3.33 -6.77
CA ALA A 641 22.13 4.54 -6.55
C ALA A 641 23.18 4.39 -5.44
N ALA A 642 23.13 3.31 -4.65
CA ALA A 642 24.06 3.09 -3.55
C ALA A 642 25.51 2.89 -4.05
N GLU A 643 26.46 3.19 -3.17
CA GLU A 643 27.87 2.87 -3.39
C GLU A 643 28.08 1.38 -3.59
N GLU A 644 29.23 1.03 -4.15
CA GLU A 644 29.66 -0.34 -4.26
C GLU A 644 30.54 -0.72 -3.07
N THR A 645 30.35 -1.93 -2.57
CA THR A 645 31.17 -2.52 -1.53
C THR A 645 31.66 -3.89 -1.97
N THR A 646 32.71 -4.35 -1.34
CA THR A 646 33.25 -5.69 -1.58
C THR A 646 32.88 -6.64 -0.45
N LYS A 647 32.61 -7.88 -0.82
CA LYS A 647 32.38 -8.98 0.15
C LYS A 647 33.03 -10.27 -0.34
N GLU A 648 33.24 -11.20 0.55
CA GLU A 648 33.76 -12.53 0.20
C GLU A 648 32.61 -13.54 0.06
N VAL A 649 32.61 -14.24 -1.09
CA VAL A 649 31.69 -15.34 -1.37
C VAL A 649 32.54 -16.54 -1.79
N ASP A 650 32.49 -17.63 -1.02
CA ASP A 650 33.29 -18.85 -1.24
C ASP A 650 34.80 -18.59 -1.41
N GLY A 651 35.35 -17.59 -0.71
CA GLY A 651 36.76 -17.20 -0.77
C GLY A 651 37.13 -16.32 -1.98
N VAL A 652 36.16 -15.86 -2.74
CA VAL A 652 36.34 -14.91 -3.86
C VAL A 652 35.81 -13.55 -3.44
N THR A 653 36.62 -12.51 -3.60
CA THR A 653 36.19 -11.13 -3.38
C THR A 653 35.35 -10.65 -4.55
N VAL A 654 34.12 -10.26 -4.29
CA VAL A 654 33.16 -9.75 -5.29
C VAL A 654 32.64 -8.38 -4.91
N THR A 655 32.22 -7.63 -5.91
CA THR A 655 31.58 -6.32 -5.74
C THR A 655 30.07 -6.45 -5.73
N THR A 656 29.39 -5.67 -4.89
CA THR A 656 27.92 -5.56 -4.84
C THR A 656 27.51 -4.15 -4.40
N SER A 657 26.22 -3.83 -4.51
CA SER A 657 25.69 -2.60 -3.91
C SER A 657 25.88 -2.61 -2.38
N SER A 658 26.23 -1.47 -1.79
CA SER A 658 26.34 -1.34 -0.32
C SER A 658 24.98 -1.43 0.37
N ILE A 659 23.86 -1.27 -0.37
CA ILE A 659 22.51 -1.28 0.22
C ILE A 659 22.24 -2.53 1.02
N THR A 660 21.69 -2.36 2.21
CA THR A 660 21.28 -3.43 3.11
C THR A 660 19.79 -3.39 3.37
N PRO A 661 19.17 -4.48 3.88
CA PRO A 661 17.79 -4.44 4.35
C PRO A 661 17.53 -3.37 5.41
N TYR A 662 18.48 -3.16 6.32
CA TYR A 662 18.38 -2.12 7.36
C TYR A 662 18.42 -0.72 6.76
N GLU A 663 19.32 -0.44 5.82
CA GLU A 663 19.38 0.87 5.13
C GLU A 663 18.12 1.11 4.30
N THR A 664 17.59 0.09 3.63
CA THR A 664 16.30 0.18 2.92
C THR A 664 15.18 0.57 3.89
N PHE A 665 15.12 -0.07 5.06
CA PHE A 665 14.17 0.29 6.11
C PHE A 665 14.38 1.73 6.60
N ARG A 666 15.62 2.14 6.92
CA ARG A 666 15.94 3.50 7.39
C ARG A 666 15.53 4.57 6.37
N LYS A 667 15.98 4.42 5.12
CA LYS A 667 15.61 5.32 4.01
C LYS A 667 14.09 5.40 3.81
N THR A 668 13.35 4.30 4.07
CA THR A 668 11.88 4.31 4.02
C THR A 668 11.28 5.10 5.19
N MET A 669 11.85 4.99 6.40
CA MET A 669 11.32 5.63 7.62
C MET A 669 11.73 7.10 7.76
N GLU A 670 12.69 7.60 7.00
CA GLU A 670 13.22 8.97 7.04
C GLU A 670 12.58 9.91 6.01
N GLN A 671 11.47 9.50 5.39
CA GLN A 671 10.80 10.31 4.37
C GLN A 671 10.04 11.50 4.97
N GLU A 672 10.01 12.62 4.24
CA GLU A 672 9.34 13.87 4.63
C GLU A 672 7.85 13.70 4.99
N HIS A 673 7.19 12.73 4.40
CA HIS A 673 5.75 12.49 4.66
C HIS A 673 5.42 12.02 6.09
N PHE A 674 6.44 11.74 6.92
CA PHE A 674 6.27 11.48 8.36
C PHE A 674 6.32 12.74 9.23
N MET A 675 6.63 13.90 8.67
CA MET A 675 6.84 15.14 9.43
C MET A 675 5.64 15.51 10.34
N ASP A 676 4.41 15.36 9.84
CA ASP A 676 3.20 15.62 10.64
C ASP A 676 3.11 14.67 11.85
N LEU A 677 3.45 13.40 11.66
CA LEU A 677 3.51 12.41 12.75
C LEU A 677 4.62 12.78 13.74
N GLU A 678 5.81 13.12 13.27
CA GLU A 678 6.95 13.47 14.12
C GLU A 678 6.67 14.69 14.99
N ASN A 679 6.01 15.70 14.44
CA ASN A 679 5.61 16.87 15.21
C ASN A 679 4.69 16.48 16.38
N ILE A 680 3.72 15.57 16.14
CA ILE A 680 2.84 15.06 17.19
C ILE A 680 3.64 14.26 18.23
N LEU A 681 4.57 13.40 17.79
CA LEU A 681 5.39 12.61 18.69
C LEU A 681 6.29 13.48 19.59
N ARG A 682 6.84 14.56 19.05
CA ARG A 682 7.65 15.54 19.80
C ARG A 682 6.83 16.28 20.86
N GLU A 683 5.59 16.59 20.56
CA GLU A 683 4.67 17.31 21.46
C GLU A 683 3.91 16.39 22.42
N SER A 684 4.07 15.08 22.28
CA SER A 684 3.30 14.09 23.03
C SER A 684 3.50 14.19 24.54
N THR A 685 2.39 14.12 25.29
CA THR A 685 2.36 14.20 26.76
C THR A 685 2.90 12.96 27.47
N GLU A 686 3.24 11.88 26.76
CA GLU A 686 3.83 10.66 27.36
C GLU A 686 5.34 10.72 27.53
N GLY A 687 5.94 11.89 27.32
CA GLY A 687 7.36 12.10 27.54
C GLY A 687 8.25 11.51 26.44
N LEU A 688 7.70 11.21 25.29
CA LEU A 688 8.44 10.80 24.10
C LEU A 688 9.45 11.86 23.66
N LEU A 689 9.20 13.14 23.98
CA LEU A 689 10.16 14.25 23.83
C LEU A 689 11.49 14.05 24.51
N LYS A 690 11.53 13.36 25.67
CA LYS A 690 12.77 13.08 26.36
C LYS A 690 13.72 12.14 25.60
N TYR A 691 13.23 11.56 24.53
CA TYR A 691 13.93 10.60 23.68
C TYR A 691 14.27 11.17 22.30
N TYR A 692 13.81 12.39 21.97
CA TYR A 692 13.97 13.02 20.66
C TYR A 692 14.98 14.19 20.61
N VAL A 693 15.45 14.63 21.78
CA VAL A 693 16.39 15.80 21.90
C VAL A 693 17.82 15.32 22.02
#